data_621f584a18fd31adef6a55534de90ace
#
_entry.id   621f584a18fd31adef6a55534de90ace
#
_cell.length_a   1.000
_cell.length_b   1.000
_cell.length_c   1.000
_cell.angle_alpha   90.00
_cell.angle_beta   90.00
_cell.angle_gamma   90.00
#
_symmetry.space_group_name_H-M   'P 1'
#
loop_
_entity.id
_entity.type
_entity.pdbx_description
1 polymer ?
#
loop_
_entity_poly.entity_id
_entity_poly.type
_entity_poly.pdbx_seq_one_letter_code
_entity_poly.pdbx_strand_id
1 'polypeptide(L)'
;MPSIGERWRIFKRPAVYNITVSGDASTQVLNLSAKELYQTQDNLQAVVNFLSNSIAQLPLKVYVREGETERKRDRDSVAAKLLYRPNADQTEYEFIRALMIEYFVFGSVYVWVLPDADAESGYQLRIVPQEWIISSTTENAYAPDTIRICTKNGGTAVDVPRSEFVQFKTYSAGNPGGYLSPIAALRQTLQEQVEAGRFRRQLWKSSGRLNAQIIRPKDVAPWDDEARKRFATMFRESWGAGGSKAGSIPVMEDGMEIKPFSTSFKESEWSQSVKLSRESVAAAYGVNPSLIWHSDTQTYASSKDNARALYAECLGPILQMLQQRLNAFLLPMIDADSDLYVEFDLAEKLKGSFEERASILQSATGRPYMTVDEARAEMNLPLLPDGQGEGLVVPLNVEVGGQANPGNDYDYPGVDNQSKKLEPCSCKACKTEQSLRIKGKSTEQEDADVAQILENFFKRQRRSVLARVGAGSDDWFDSDRWNRELAEDMLPALTAIADLHGAEAAEALEWSYDTDITRAYLEAAALGRATRINAQTQRRLELAMEDVEDPDLDEVFDNREGYAEVLGRSAATEIASWSVREAAHQAISDGAPRVIGKIVEKEWITGMNPRPSHAMMNGERVPIDADFSNGQHWPGEDNGDPDESCGCNCSTEVIISGG
;
A
#
# COMPACT_ATOMS: atom_id res chain seq x y z
N MET A 1 39.15 -27.71 -31.42
CA MET A 1 38.33 -26.67 -30.74
C MET A 1 39.31 -25.67 -30.16
N PRO A 2 39.23 -24.37 -30.50
CA PRO A 2 40.12 -23.38 -29.91
C PRO A 2 39.85 -23.27 -28.40
N SER A 3 40.91 -23.07 -27.63
CA SER A 3 40.85 -22.95 -26.17
C SER A 3 40.01 -21.75 -25.74
N ILE A 4 39.44 -21.77 -24.52
CA ILE A 4 38.64 -20.69 -23.96
C ILE A 4 39.38 -19.33 -24.07
N GLY A 5 40.70 -19.31 -23.92
CA GLY A 5 41.51 -18.10 -24.06
C GLY A 5 41.54 -17.49 -25.47
N GLU A 6 41.34 -18.30 -26.52
CA GLU A 6 41.31 -17.79 -27.90
C GLU A 6 39.94 -17.18 -28.29
N ARG A 7 38.85 -17.64 -27.65
CA ARG A 7 37.51 -17.03 -27.83
C ARG A 7 37.43 -15.61 -27.29
N TRP A 8 38.17 -15.30 -26.23
CA TRP A 8 38.22 -13.94 -25.67
C TRP A 8 39.03 -12.97 -26.50
N ARG A 9 39.98 -13.44 -27.34
CA ARG A 9 40.76 -12.57 -28.26
C ARG A 9 39.93 -11.99 -29.39
N ILE A 10 38.80 -12.59 -29.73
CA ILE A 10 37.91 -12.06 -30.78
C ILE A 10 37.19 -10.77 -30.33
N PHE A 11 37.09 -10.52 -29.04
CA PHE A 11 36.48 -9.31 -28.46
C PHE A 11 37.53 -8.21 -28.15
N LYS A 12 38.80 -8.47 -28.28
CA LYS A 12 39.87 -7.45 -28.20
C LYS A 12 40.00 -6.72 -29.51
N ARG A 13 39.02 -5.90 -29.86
CA ARG A 13 39.29 -4.77 -30.76
C ARG A 13 39.53 -3.55 -29.88
N PRO A 14 40.65 -2.79 -30.09
CA PRO A 14 40.81 -1.47 -29.50
C PRO A 14 39.84 -0.53 -30.22
N ALA A 15 38.60 -0.59 -29.88
CA ALA A 15 37.66 0.44 -30.22
C ALA A 15 37.59 1.34 -28.98
N VAL A 16 38.15 2.52 -29.09
CA VAL A 16 37.78 3.63 -28.22
C VAL A 16 36.30 3.85 -28.46
N TYR A 17 35.48 3.09 -27.78
CA TYR A 17 34.10 3.46 -27.61
C TYR A 17 34.15 4.64 -26.63
N ASN A 18 34.17 5.85 -27.15
CA ASN A 18 33.60 6.95 -26.42
C ASN A 18 32.16 6.51 -26.16
N ILE A 19 31.92 5.82 -25.04
CA ILE A 19 30.62 5.86 -24.41
C ILE A 19 30.56 7.32 -23.96
N THR A 20 30.19 8.18 -24.89
CA THR A 20 29.59 9.43 -24.51
C THR A 20 28.49 8.97 -23.59
N VAL A 21 28.63 9.25 -22.32
CA VAL A 21 27.54 9.29 -21.42
C VAL A 21 26.71 10.45 -21.94
N SER A 22 26.12 10.25 -23.11
CA SER A 22 25.06 11.06 -23.60
C SER A 22 23.90 10.70 -22.65
N GLY A 23 23.95 11.32 -21.49
CA GLY A 23 22.74 11.84 -21.04
C GLY A 23 22.12 12.39 -22.31
N ASP A 24 21.17 11.68 -22.87
CA ASP A 24 20.29 12.26 -23.83
C ASP A 24 20.65 12.34 -25.31
N ALA A 25 20.40 11.26 -26.02
CA ALA A 25 19.84 11.41 -27.38
C ALA A 25 18.46 12.12 -27.37
N SER A 26 17.83 12.34 -26.23
CA SER A 26 16.54 12.97 -26.01
C SER A 26 16.59 14.44 -25.58
N THR A 27 17.77 15.04 -25.37
CA THR A 27 17.94 16.48 -25.12
C THR A 27 17.36 17.35 -26.25
N GLN A 28 17.19 16.76 -27.44
CA GLN A 28 16.64 17.49 -28.59
C GLN A 28 15.15 17.85 -28.47
N VAL A 29 14.36 17.14 -27.64
CA VAL A 29 12.90 17.37 -27.57
C VAL A 29 12.54 18.49 -26.60
N LEU A 30 13.29 18.65 -25.48
CA LEU A 30 12.98 19.68 -24.47
C LEU A 30 14.11 20.69 -24.23
N ASN A 31 15.32 20.47 -24.69
CA ASN A 31 16.54 21.21 -24.29
C ASN A 31 16.78 21.23 -22.75
N LEU A 32 16.13 20.36 -21.99
CA LEU A 32 16.31 20.25 -20.54
C LEU A 32 17.03 18.94 -20.20
N SER A 33 18.04 19.04 -19.34
CA SER A 33 18.74 17.89 -18.80
C SER A 33 17.88 17.14 -17.76
N ALA A 34 18.22 15.89 -17.43
CA ALA A 34 17.53 15.13 -16.38
C ALA A 34 17.56 15.87 -15.03
N LYS A 35 18.66 16.55 -14.73
CA LYS A 35 18.80 17.42 -13.55
C LYS A 35 17.83 18.58 -13.56
N GLU A 36 17.72 19.32 -14.67
CA GLU A 36 16.80 20.45 -14.80
C GLU A 36 15.35 19.99 -14.72
N LEU A 37 15.02 18.84 -15.28
CA LEU A 37 13.69 18.24 -15.12
C LEU A 37 13.40 17.90 -13.65
N TYR A 38 14.34 17.25 -12.94
CA TYR A 38 14.19 16.98 -11.52
C TYR A 38 14.04 18.28 -10.70
N GLN A 39 14.79 19.33 -11.02
CA GLN A 39 14.73 20.60 -10.30
C GLN A 39 13.48 21.43 -10.56
N THR A 40 12.82 21.25 -11.71
CA THR A 40 11.71 22.09 -12.16
C THR A 40 10.35 21.40 -12.14
N GLN A 41 10.31 20.07 -12.09
CA GLN A 41 9.07 19.30 -12.12
C GLN A 41 8.72 18.79 -10.71
N ASP A 42 7.70 19.40 -10.12
CA ASP A 42 7.21 19.11 -8.76
C ASP A 42 6.81 17.64 -8.57
N ASN A 43 6.07 17.07 -9.52
CA ASN A 43 5.63 15.67 -9.46
C ASN A 43 6.81 14.69 -9.49
N LEU A 44 7.79 14.94 -10.35
CA LEU A 44 9.00 14.12 -10.42
C LEU A 44 9.83 14.22 -9.14
N GLN A 45 10.00 15.44 -8.64
CA GLN A 45 10.74 15.69 -7.39
C GLN A 45 10.06 15.01 -6.20
N ALA A 46 8.72 15.05 -6.13
CA ALA A 46 7.96 14.40 -5.07
C ALA A 46 8.20 12.88 -5.05
N VAL A 47 8.10 12.21 -6.20
CA VAL A 47 8.32 10.75 -6.31
C VAL A 47 9.76 10.37 -5.96
N VAL A 48 10.74 11.05 -6.56
CA VAL A 48 12.17 10.75 -6.33
C VAL A 48 12.54 10.98 -4.86
N ASN A 49 12.10 12.08 -4.26
CA ASN A 49 12.36 12.35 -2.84
C ASN A 49 11.66 11.34 -1.92
N PHE A 50 10.42 10.97 -2.22
CA PHE A 50 9.69 9.96 -1.44
C PHE A 50 10.43 8.63 -1.43
N LEU A 51 10.83 8.11 -2.60
CA LEU A 51 11.57 6.85 -2.71
C LEU A 51 12.94 6.92 -2.04
N SER A 52 13.69 8.00 -2.29
CA SER A 52 15.03 8.18 -1.72
C SER A 52 15.00 8.27 -0.19
N ASN A 53 14.02 8.99 0.36
CA ASN A 53 13.82 9.07 1.82
C ASN A 53 13.38 7.73 2.39
N SER A 54 12.50 6.99 1.70
CA SER A 54 12.01 5.67 2.16
C SER A 54 13.13 4.64 2.23
N ILE A 55 14.09 4.67 1.31
CA ILE A 55 15.27 3.80 1.35
C ILE A 55 16.27 4.27 2.42
N ALA A 56 16.56 5.57 2.48
CA ALA A 56 17.54 6.13 3.41
C ALA A 56 17.15 5.96 4.89
N GLN A 57 15.86 5.80 5.20
CA GLN A 57 15.37 5.51 6.55
C GLN A 57 15.66 4.08 7.01
N LEU A 58 16.02 3.17 6.10
CA LEU A 58 16.31 1.78 6.45
C LEU A 58 17.73 1.66 6.95
N PRO A 59 17.94 1.17 8.19
CA PRO A 59 19.29 0.98 8.69
C PRO A 59 20.05 -0.07 7.86
N LEU A 60 21.25 0.27 7.45
CA LEU A 60 22.16 -0.64 6.75
C LEU A 60 23.08 -1.30 7.79
N LYS A 61 22.93 -2.60 8.00
CA LYS A 61 23.65 -3.33 9.05
C LYS A 61 24.67 -4.28 8.46
N VAL A 62 25.80 -4.41 9.14
CA VAL A 62 26.87 -5.35 8.81
C VAL A 62 26.75 -6.56 9.73
N TYR A 63 26.89 -7.75 9.17
CA TYR A 63 26.84 -9.03 9.88
C TYR A 63 28.02 -9.90 9.51
N VAL A 64 28.47 -10.70 10.48
CA VAL A 64 29.40 -11.82 10.29
C VAL A 64 28.59 -13.11 10.24
N ARG A 65 28.91 -14.02 9.32
CA ARG A 65 28.36 -15.38 9.31
C ARG A 65 29.13 -16.24 10.30
N GLU A 66 28.44 -16.75 11.32
CA GLU A 66 28.95 -17.72 12.27
C GLU A 66 28.28 -19.06 11.98
N GLY A 67 28.84 -19.87 11.00
CA GLY A 67 28.22 -21.12 10.57
C GLY A 67 27.19 -21.01 9.45
N GLU A 68 26.34 -22.04 9.27
CA GLU A 68 25.32 -22.08 8.21
C GLU A 68 24.06 -21.28 8.55
N THR A 69 23.71 -21.16 9.82
CA THR A 69 22.43 -20.59 10.30
C THR A 69 22.58 -19.39 11.23
N GLU A 70 23.77 -19.21 11.82
CA GLU A 70 23.99 -18.15 12.81
C GLU A 70 24.60 -16.91 12.18
N ARG A 71 24.11 -15.74 12.56
CA ARG A 71 24.62 -14.43 12.17
C ARG A 71 24.76 -13.53 13.36
N LYS A 72 25.88 -12.82 13.44
CA LYS A 72 26.13 -11.83 14.49
C LYS A 72 26.30 -10.46 13.88
N ARG A 73 25.61 -9.47 14.48
CA ARG A 73 25.77 -8.08 14.06
C ARG A 73 27.18 -7.60 14.42
N ASP A 74 27.87 -7.07 13.42
CA ASP A 74 29.17 -6.44 13.60
C ASP A 74 29.06 -4.92 13.60
N ARG A 75 29.78 -4.26 14.51
CA ARG A 75 29.82 -2.80 14.64
C ARG A 75 31.25 -2.24 14.60
N ASP A 76 32.23 -3.12 14.68
CA ASP A 76 33.63 -2.75 14.94
C ASP A 76 34.50 -2.86 13.66
N SER A 77 34.04 -3.61 12.66
CA SER A 77 34.75 -3.76 11.38
C SER A 77 34.90 -2.42 10.64
N VAL A 78 35.87 -2.41 9.74
CA VAL A 78 36.10 -1.29 8.80
C VAL A 78 34.82 -0.99 8.01
N ALA A 79 34.10 -2.04 7.54
CA ALA A 79 32.86 -1.92 6.80
C ALA A 79 31.75 -1.25 7.62
N ALA A 80 31.57 -1.67 8.89
CA ALA A 80 30.55 -1.11 9.76
C ALA A 80 30.80 0.38 10.04
N LYS A 81 32.04 0.75 10.33
CA LYS A 81 32.43 2.14 10.57
C LYS A 81 32.27 3.00 9.31
N LEU A 82 32.69 2.49 8.14
CA LEU A 82 32.58 3.18 6.86
C LEU A 82 31.14 3.43 6.45
N LEU A 83 30.25 2.45 6.62
CA LEU A 83 28.84 2.61 6.26
C LEU A 83 28.12 3.53 7.26
N TYR A 84 28.45 3.47 8.55
CA TYR A 84 27.90 4.37 9.56
C TYR A 84 28.29 5.83 9.32
N ARG A 85 29.55 6.09 8.93
CA ARG A 85 30.06 7.41 8.59
C ARG A 85 30.82 7.38 7.27
N PRO A 86 30.11 7.50 6.14
CA PRO A 86 30.71 7.33 4.80
C PRO A 86 31.80 8.35 4.47
N ASN A 87 31.72 9.55 5.03
CA ASN A 87 32.73 10.61 4.90
C ASN A 87 32.57 11.64 6.02
N ALA A 88 33.44 12.65 6.05
CA ALA A 88 33.46 13.68 7.07
C ALA A 88 32.21 14.58 7.06
N ASP A 89 31.54 14.70 5.90
CA ASP A 89 30.49 15.70 5.67
C ASP A 89 29.08 15.13 5.73
N GLN A 90 28.90 13.79 5.66
CA GLN A 90 27.60 13.14 5.53
C GLN A 90 27.42 12.01 6.52
N THR A 91 26.20 11.91 7.03
CA THR A 91 25.69 10.74 7.77
C THR A 91 25.33 9.62 6.81
N GLU A 92 25.12 8.39 7.33
CA GLU A 92 24.59 7.25 6.56
C GLU A 92 23.30 7.64 5.79
N TYR A 93 22.35 8.26 6.49
CA TYR A 93 21.07 8.69 5.88
C TYR A 93 21.26 9.67 4.72
N GLU A 94 22.08 10.70 4.92
CA GLU A 94 22.32 11.72 3.89
C GLU A 94 23.04 11.14 2.68
N PHE A 95 23.99 10.24 2.92
CA PHE A 95 24.73 9.57 1.85
C PHE A 95 23.82 8.65 1.03
N ILE A 96 23.06 7.76 1.68
CA ILE A 96 22.12 6.85 0.97
C ILE A 96 21.04 7.64 0.24
N ARG A 97 20.50 8.70 0.86
CA ARG A 97 19.55 9.58 0.21
C ARG A 97 20.11 10.22 -1.06
N ALA A 98 21.32 10.77 -1.00
CA ALA A 98 21.97 11.38 -2.15
C ALA A 98 22.28 10.34 -3.24
N LEU A 99 22.76 9.16 -2.86
CA LEU A 99 22.99 8.02 -3.74
C LEU A 99 21.73 7.65 -4.53
N MET A 100 20.61 7.58 -3.84
CA MET A 100 19.34 7.20 -4.45
C MET A 100 18.75 8.28 -5.34
N ILE A 101 18.91 9.56 -4.99
CA ILE A 101 18.52 10.67 -5.88
C ILE A 101 19.28 10.59 -7.21
N GLU A 102 20.62 10.43 -7.17
CA GLU A 102 21.42 10.28 -8.38
C GLU A 102 20.99 9.05 -9.20
N TYR A 103 20.75 7.91 -8.53
CA TYR A 103 20.29 6.68 -9.18
C TYR A 103 18.93 6.86 -9.86
N PHE A 104 17.94 7.45 -9.19
CA PHE A 104 16.60 7.64 -9.75
C PHE A 104 16.55 8.71 -10.84
N VAL A 105 17.39 9.73 -10.76
CA VAL A 105 17.45 10.79 -11.78
C VAL A 105 18.21 10.34 -13.02
N PHE A 106 19.39 9.76 -12.86
CA PHE A 106 20.29 9.47 -13.99
C PHE A 106 20.27 7.99 -14.41
N GLY A 107 19.76 7.09 -13.58
CA GLY A 107 19.80 5.65 -13.83
C GLY A 107 21.16 5.00 -13.59
N SER A 108 22.14 5.76 -13.16
CA SER A 108 23.47 5.28 -12.76
C SER A 108 24.12 6.24 -11.78
N VAL A 109 24.85 5.68 -10.82
CA VAL A 109 25.65 6.44 -9.86
C VAL A 109 26.94 5.70 -9.57
N TYR A 110 28.02 6.45 -9.45
CA TYR A 110 29.33 5.96 -9.10
C TYR A 110 29.70 6.44 -7.70
N VAL A 111 30.06 5.51 -6.86
CA VAL A 111 30.61 5.76 -5.52
C VAL A 111 32.12 5.52 -5.57
N TRP A 112 32.89 6.54 -5.34
CA TRP A 112 34.34 6.47 -5.27
C TRP A 112 34.77 6.08 -3.89
N VAL A 113 35.58 5.03 -3.77
CA VAL A 113 36.17 4.53 -2.54
C VAL A 113 37.58 5.11 -2.43
N LEU A 114 37.78 6.05 -1.54
CA LEU A 114 39.06 6.76 -1.39
C LEU A 114 39.69 6.36 -0.05
N PRO A 115 41.01 6.07 -0.02
CA PRO A 115 41.72 5.97 1.24
C PRO A 115 41.71 7.30 1.99
N ASP A 116 41.47 7.26 3.30
CA ASP A 116 41.41 8.43 4.16
C ASP A 116 42.02 8.07 5.54
N ALA A 117 43.23 8.57 5.78
CA ALA A 117 43.95 8.28 7.02
C ALA A 117 43.34 8.92 8.25
N ASP A 118 42.54 9.96 8.09
CA ASP A 118 41.88 10.68 9.19
C ASP A 118 40.52 10.02 9.54
N ALA A 119 39.99 9.18 8.68
CA ALA A 119 38.75 8.44 8.93
C ALA A 119 39.01 7.21 9.79
N GLU A 120 38.13 6.94 10.76
CA GLU A 120 38.23 5.76 11.65
C GLU A 120 38.17 4.41 10.89
N SER A 121 37.54 4.40 9.72
CA SER A 121 37.51 3.25 8.80
C SER A 121 38.75 3.14 7.90
N GLY A 122 39.60 4.17 7.83
CA GLY A 122 40.71 4.26 6.87
C GLY A 122 40.27 4.56 5.43
N TYR A 123 38.98 4.72 5.19
CA TYR A 123 38.39 4.99 3.87
C TYR A 123 37.27 6.03 3.97
N GLN A 124 36.97 6.66 2.83
CA GLN A 124 35.78 7.48 2.64
C GLN A 124 35.05 7.12 1.34
N LEU A 125 33.73 7.27 1.35
CA LEU A 125 32.89 7.10 0.18
C LEU A 125 32.43 8.45 -0.34
N ARG A 126 32.63 8.71 -1.64
CA ARG A 126 32.18 9.93 -2.30
C ARG A 126 31.32 9.60 -3.51
N ILE A 127 30.13 10.18 -3.56
CA ILE A 127 29.26 10.09 -4.75
C ILE A 127 29.85 10.99 -5.82
N VAL A 128 30.06 10.44 -7.01
CA VAL A 128 30.52 11.21 -8.18
C VAL A 128 29.31 11.71 -8.95
N PRO A 129 29.05 13.03 -8.96
CA PRO A 129 27.96 13.59 -9.75
C PRO A 129 28.09 13.18 -11.22
N GLN A 130 26.98 12.80 -11.84
CA GLN A 130 26.97 12.35 -13.23
C GLN A 130 27.56 13.40 -14.21
N GLU A 131 27.38 14.67 -13.90
CA GLU A 131 27.93 15.80 -14.68
C GLU A 131 29.47 15.89 -14.66
N TRP A 132 30.12 15.28 -13.69
CA TRP A 132 31.58 15.26 -13.59
C TRP A 132 32.21 14.19 -14.47
N ILE A 133 31.40 13.23 -14.95
CA ILE A 133 31.89 12.14 -15.80
C ILE A 133 31.87 12.60 -17.25
N ILE A 134 33.07 12.78 -17.84
CA ILE A 134 33.21 13.24 -19.22
C ILE A 134 33.14 12.06 -20.18
N SER A 135 33.86 11.00 -19.87
CA SER A 135 33.95 9.81 -20.72
C SER A 135 34.37 8.60 -19.89
N SER A 136 34.15 7.43 -20.43
CA SER A 136 34.73 6.19 -19.93
C SER A 136 35.43 5.48 -21.08
N THR A 137 36.59 4.88 -20.80
CA THR A 137 37.29 4.06 -21.77
C THR A 137 37.10 2.61 -21.43
N THR A 138 36.89 1.77 -22.43
CA THR A 138 36.70 0.35 -22.25
C THR A 138 37.39 -0.45 -23.34
N GLU A 139 38.06 -1.51 -22.95
CA GLU A 139 38.57 -2.53 -23.88
C GLU A 139 37.52 -3.59 -24.19
N ASN A 140 36.43 -3.66 -23.40
CA ASN A 140 35.34 -4.57 -23.63
C ASN A 140 33.98 -3.82 -23.59
N ALA A 141 32.95 -4.41 -24.24
CA ALA A 141 31.65 -3.78 -24.40
C ALA A 141 30.79 -3.77 -23.12
N TYR A 142 31.22 -4.41 -22.03
CA TYR A 142 30.38 -4.66 -20.85
C TYR A 142 30.65 -3.68 -19.71
N ALA A 143 31.86 -3.22 -19.56
CA ALA A 143 32.24 -2.37 -18.45
C ALA A 143 33.39 -1.44 -18.80
N PRO A 144 33.41 -0.19 -18.34
CA PRO A 144 34.56 0.70 -18.51
C PRO A 144 35.74 0.22 -17.67
N ASP A 145 36.95 0.41 -18.18
CA ASP A 145 38.20 0.12 -17.45
C ASP A 145 38.65 1.35 -16.66
N THR A 146 38.44 2.55 -17.23
CA THR A 146 38.74 3.83 -16.59
C THR A 146 37.61 4.82 -16.78
N ILE A 147 37.41 5.68 -15.79
CA ILE A 147 36.40 6.73 -15.77
C ILE A 147 37.14 8.08 -15.71
N ARG A 148 36.87 8.93 -16.68
CA ARG A 148 37.44 10.28 -16.74
C ARG A 148 36.53 11.27 -16.05
N ILE A 149 37.01 11.87 -14.98
CA ILE A 149 36.27 12.80 -14.12
C ILE A 149 36.85 14.20 -14.24
N CYS A 150 35.98 15.20 -14.34
CA CYS A 150 36.35 16.62 -14.25
C CYS A 150 35.41 17.34 -13.27
N THR A 151 35.94 17.84 -12.18
CA THR A 151 35.19 18.47 -11.10
C THR A 151 34.74 19.91 -11.39
N LYS A 152 35.27 20.54 -12.41
CA LYS A 152 34.92 21.92 -12.80
C LYS A 152 35.00 22.11 -14.32
N ASN A 153 34.14 23.00 -14.84
CA ASN A 153 34.25 23.46 -16.22
C ASN A 153 35.65 24.05 -16.47
N GLY A 154 36.47 23.37 -17.24
CA GLY A 154 37.85 23.79 -17.56
C GLY A 154 38.92 23.33 -16.54
N GLY A 155 38.57 22.47 -15.56
CA GLY A 155 39.54 21.81 -14.69
C GLY A 155 40.30 20.69 -15.39
N THR A 156 41.40 20.23 -14.79
CA THR A 156 42.16 19.08 -15.28
C THR A 156 41.32 17.82 -15.09
N ALA A 157 41.06 17.09 -16.16
CA ALA A 157 40.39 15.81 -16.08
C ALA A 157 41.34 14.73 -15.52
N VAL A 158 40.86 13.88 -14.65
CA VAL A 158 41.60 12.78 -14.05
C VAL A 158 40.98 11.46 -14.51
N ASP A 159 41.84 10.54 -14.96
CA ASP A 159 41.46 9.18 -15.32
C ASP A 159 41.61 8.30 -14.08
N VAL A 160 40.48 7.75 -13.60
CA VAL A 160 40.43 6.92 -12.39
C VAL A 160 40.09 5.48 -12.79
N PRO A 161 40.83 4.49 -12.30
CA PRO A 161 40.54 3.09 -12.56
C PRO A 161 39.15 2.69 -12.02
N ARG A 162 38.44 1.83 -12.76
CA ARG A 162 37.15 1.31 -12.31
C ARG A 162 37.24 0.58 -10.98
N SER A 163 38.36 -0.04 -10.66
CA SER A 163 38.58 -0.75 -9.41
C SER A 163 38.40 0.12 -8.16
N GLU A 164 38.40 1.44 -8.30
CA GLU A 164 38.18 2.40 -7.21
C GLU A 164 36.71 2.80 -7.06
N PHE A 165 35.80 2.25 -7.90
CA PHE A 165 34.40 2.61 -7.90
C PHE A 165 33.48 1.44 -7.66
N VAL A 166 32.44 1.70 -6.87
CA VAL A 166 31.21 0.89 -6.85
C VAL A 166 30.16 1.58 -7.69
N GLN A 167 29.70 0.93 -8.76
CA GLN A 167 28.66 1.46 -9.66
C GLN A 167 27.32 0.80 -9.40
N PHE A 168 26.29 1.59 -9.20
CA PHE A 168 24.90 1.16 -9.22
C PHE A 168 24.26 1.66 -10.51
N LYS A 169 23.63 0.77 -11.30
CA LYS A 169 23.06 1.16 -12.58
C LYS A 169 21.82 0.36 -12.93
N THR A 170 20.93 1.00 -13.70
CA THR A 170 19.82 0.35 -14.39
C THR A 170 20.34 -0.40 -15.61
N TYR A 171 19.51 -1.25 -16.20
CA TYR A 171 19.84 -1.95 -17.43
C TYR A 171 19.34 -1.16 -18.65
N SER A 172 20.17 -1.08 -19.68
CA SER A 172 19.80 -0.53 -20.99
C SER A 172 19.73 -1.65 -22.02
N ALA A 173 18.56 -1.89 -22.59
CA ALA A 173 18.38 -2.91 -23.60
C ALA A 173 19.26 -2.63 -24.83
N GLY A 174 20.01 -3.67 -25.27
CA GLY A 174 20.90 -3.56 -26.40
C GLY A 174 22.24 -2.86 -26.13
N ASN A 175 22.47 -2.34 -24.93
CA ASN A 175 23.74 -1.74 -24.52
C ASN A 175 24.19 -2.29 -23.14
N PRO A 176 24.93 -3.39 -23.08
CA PRO A 176 25.30 -4.03 -21.82
C PRO A 176 26.15 -3.13 -20.89
N GLY A 177 26.98 -2.26 -21.45
CA GLY A 177 27.79 -1.30 -20.70
C GLY A 177 27.02 -0.05 -20.26
N GLY A 178 25.87 0.21 -20.89
CA GLY A 178 25.08 1.42 -20.67
C GLY A 178 24.07 1.31 -19.52
N TYR A 179 23.35 2.38 -19.32
CA TYR A 179 22.26 2.51 -18.38
C TYR A 179 21.17 3.40 -18.98
N LEU A 180 19.96 3.31 -18.46
CA LEU A 180 18.81 4.09 -18.91
C LEU A 180 18.25 4.90 -17.74
N SER A 181 18.16 6.21 -17.89
CA SER A 181 17.47 7.05 -16.91
C SER A 181 15.97 6.77 -16.95
N PRO A 182 15.29 6.54 -15.80
CA PRO A 182 13.84 6.45 -15.75
C PRO A 182 13.14 7.70 -16.33
N ILE A 183 13.76 8.86 -16.21
CA ILE A 183 13.26 10.13 -16.77
C ILE A 183 13.19 10.09 -18.30
N ALA A 184 13.99 9.28 -18.95
CA ALA A 184 13.97 9.17 -20.42
C ALA A 184 12.59 8.71 -20.94
N ALA A 185 11.96 7.76 -20.26
CA ALA A 185 10.60 7.29 -20.60
C ALA A 185 9.52 8.34 -20.30
N LEU A 186 9.73 9.17 -19.29
CA LEU A 186 8.79 10.20 -18.86
C LEU A 186 8.89 11.50 -19.64
N ARG A 187 9.88 11.65 -20.52
CA ARG A 187 10.20 12.91 -21.13
C ARG A 187 9.03 13.55 -21.89
N GLN A 188 8.26 12.76 -22.61
CA GLN A 188 7.08 13.25 -23.35
C GLN A 188 6.00 13.75 -22.37
N THR A 189 5.69 13.00 -21.33
CA THR A 189 4.71 13.38 -20.29
C THR A 189 5.15 14.66 -19.56
N LEU A 190 6.43 14.77 -19.20
CA LEU A 190 6.98 15.95 -18.55
C LEU A 190 6.98 17.17 -19.48
N GLN A 191 7.20 16.98 -20.79
CA GLN A 191 7.08 18.05 -21.78
C GLN A 191 5.68 18.60 -21.86
N GLU A 192 4.69 17.72 -21.92
CA GLU A 192 3.28 18.12 -21.92
C GLU A 192 2.94 18.94 -20.68
N GLN A 193 3.40 18.53 -19.49
CA GLN A 193 3.23 19.29 -18.25
C GLN A 193 3.85 20.68 -18.30
N VAL A 194 5.06 20.80 -18.84
CA VAL A 194 5.74 22.09 -18.99
C VAL A 194 4.94 23.02 -19.91
N GLU A 195 4.50 22.52 -21.07
CA GLU A 195 3.72 23.30 -22.03
C GLU A 195 2.32 23.65 -21.47
N ALA A 196 1.65 22.72 -20.83
CA ALA A 196 0.38 22.98 -20.14
C ALA A 196 0.55 24.03 -19.02
N GLY A 197 1.65 23.98 -18.27
CA GLY A 197 2.00 24.98 -17.26
C GLY A 197 2.28 26.35 -17.86
N ARG A 198 2.98 26.43 -19.00
CA ARG A 198 3.23 27.65 -19.76
C ARG A 198 1.92 28.26 -20.26
N PHE A 199 1.07 27.42 -20.86
CA PHE A 199 -0.24 27.83 -21.35
C PHE A 199 -1.12 28.40 -20.23
N ARG A 200 -1.23 27.71 -19.08
CA ARG A 200 -1.96 28.19 -17.90
C ARG A 200 -1.44 29.53 -17.40
N ARG A 201 -0.11 29.66 -17.29
CA ARG A 201 0.53 30.92 -16.87
C ARG A 201 0.22 32.06 -17.83
N GLN A 202 0.21 31.79 -19.14
CA GLN A 202 -0.14 32.77 -20.14
C GLN A 202 -1.62 33.15 -20.06
N LEU A 203 -2.51 32.18 -19.83
CA LEU A 203 -3.93 32.40 -19.63
C LEU A 203 -4.20 33.29 -18.41
N TRP A 204 -3.54 33.02 -17.27
CA TRP A 204 -3.67 33.86 -16.08
C TRP A 204 -3.10 35.27 -16.28
N LYS A 205 -1.96 35.40 -17.00
CA LYS A 205 -1.41 36.70 -17.36
C LYS A 205 -2.35 37.49 -18.27
N SER A 206 -3.14 36.82 -19.08
CA SER A 206 -4.18 37.46 -19.92
C SER A 206 -5.51 37.64 -19.20
N SER A 207 -5.54 37.53 -17.87
CA SER A 207 -6.76 37.72 -17.03
C SER A 207 -7.90 36.76 -17.39
N GLY A 208 -7.57 35.54 -17.83
CA GLY A 208 -8.55 34.50 -18.20
C GLY A 208 -9.27 34.76 -19.53
N ARG A 209 -8.90 35.82 -20.24
CA ARG A 209 -9.47 36.13 -21.55
C ARG A 209 -8.76 35.27 -22.61
N LEU A 210 -9.40 34.17 -22.95
CA LEU A 210 -9.02 33.37 -24.13
C LEU A 210 -9.31 34.20 -25.38
N ASN A 211 -8.36 34.21 -26.28
CA ASN A 211 -8.40 34.73 -27.64
C ASN A 211 -9.79 35.25 -28.09
N ALA A 212 -9.99 36.55 -27.97
CA ALA A 212 -11.17 37.21 -28.51
C ALA A 212 -10.81 37.78 -29.87
N GLN A 213 -11.67 37.56 -30.83
CA GLN A 213 -11.58 38.19 -32.13
C GLN A 213 -12.32 39.51 -32.11
N ILE A 214 -11.65 40.60 -32.44
CA ILE A 214 -12.30 41.89 -32.67
C ILE A 214 -12.77 41.90 -34.12
N ILE A 215 -14.10 41.91 -34.32
CA ILE A 215 -14.73 41.96 -35.64
C ILE A 215 -15.15 43.40 -35.91
N ARG A 216 -14.80 43.87 -37.08
CA ARG A 216 -15.24 45.20 -37.58
C ARG A 216 -16.30 44.99 -38.66
N PRO A 217 -17.36 45.81 -38.71
CA PRO A 217 -18.37 45.76 -39.75
C PRO A 217 -17.77 45.85 -41.14
N LYS A 218 -18.37 45.15 -42.11
CA LYS A 218 -17.90 45.12 -43.50
C LYS A 218 -18.10 46.48 -44.23
N ASP A 219 -18.97 47.32 -43.70
CA ASP A 219 -19.39 48.58 -44.31
C ASP A 219 -18.43 49.74 -43.98
N VAL A 220 -17.45 49.51 -43.11
CA VAL A 220 -16.45 50.51 -42.72
C VAL A 220 -15.17 50.32 -43.50
N ALA A 221 -14.55 51.42 -43.97
CA ALA A 221 -13.31 51.34 -44.75
C ALA A 221 -12.20 50.58 -44.02
N PRO A 222 -11.44 49.69 -44.69
CA PRO A 222 -10.36 48.92 -44.07
C PRO A 222 -9.30 49.85 -43.50
N TRP A 223 -8.78 49.48 -42.32
CA TRP A 223 -7.65 50.21 -41.73
C TRP A 223 -6.40 50.01 -42.55
N ASP A 224 -5.58 51.05 -42.65
CA ASP A 224 -4.20 50.91 -43.10
C ASP A 224 -3.37 50.13 -42.07
N ASP A 225 -2.21 49.65 -42.44
CA ASP A 225 -1.37 48.87 -41.58
C ASP A 225 -0.85 49.64 -40.37
N GLU A 226 -0.72 50.97 -40.45
CA GLU A 226 -0.30 51.80 -39.34
C GLU A 226 -1.44 51.98 -38.31
N ALA A 227 -2.67 52.20 -38.75
CA ALA A 227 -3.83 52.31 -37.89
C ALA A 227 -4.07 50.99 -37.16
N ARG A 228 -3.91 49.84 -37.85
CA ARG A 228 -4.00 48.51 -37.26
C ARG A 228 -2.96 48.31 -36.17
N LYS A 229 -1.70 48.66 -36.43
CA LYS A 229 -0.60 48.54 -35.46
C LYS A 229 -0.84 49.46 -34.25
N ARG A 230 -1.24 50.71 -34.47
CA ARG A 230 -1.55 51.66 -33.39
C ARG A 230 -2.66 51.14 -32.49
N PHE A 231 -3.76 50.66 -33.09
CA PHE A 231 -4.87 50.10 -32.33
C PHE A 231 -4.44 48.87 -31.53
N ALA A 232 -3.73 47.92 -32.16
CA ALA A 232 -3.25 46.72 -31.50
C ALA A 232 -2.30 47.02 -30.32
N THR A 233 -1.43 48.03 -30.46
CA THR A 233 -0.53 48.48 -29.39
C THR A 233 -1.30 49.11 -28.27
N MET A 234 -2.16 50.11 -28.57
CA MET A 234 -3.01 50.78 -27.59
C MET A 234 -3.93 49.81 -26.84
N PHE A 235 -4.55 48.87 -27.57
CA PHE A 235 -5.42 47.86 -26.97
C PHE A 235 -4.64 46.94 -26.03
N ARG A 236 -3.43 46.53 -26.43
CA ARG A 236 -2.55 45.68 -25.61
C ARG A 236 -2.06 46.42 -24.36
N GLU A 237 -1.66 47.67 -24.49
CA GLU A 237 -1.18 48.49 -23.37
C GLU A 237 -2.29 48.86 -22.38
N SER A 238 -3.52 49.02 -22.85
CA SER A 238 -4.66 49.40 -21.99
C SER A 238 -5.33 48.18 -21.37
N TRP A 239 -5.67 47.16 -22.15
CA TRP A 239 -6.46 45.99 -21.73
C TRP A 239 -5.70 44.63 -21.80
N GLY A 240 -4.46 44.64 -22.26
CA GLY A 240 -3.60 43.46 -22.22
C GLY A 240 -3.16 43.11 -20.80
N ALA A 241 -2.46 42.01 -20.66
CA ALA A 241 -1.90 41.56 -19.38
C ALA A 241 -0.97 42.64 -18.78
N GLY A 242 -1.34 43.17 -17.61
CA GLY A 242 -0.60 44.25 -16.94
C GLY A 242 -0.90 45.66 -17.48
N GLY A 243 -1.84 45.81 -18.41
CA GLY A 243 -2.29 47.12 -18.88
C GLY A 243 -3.06 47.89 -17.83
N SER A 244 -3.08 49.25 -17.97
CA SER A 244 -3.69 50.15 -16.98
C SER A 244 -5.19 49.92 -16.73
N LYS A 245 -5.90 49.27 -17.65
CA LYS A 245 -7.31 48.89 -17.59
C LYS A 245 -7.52 47.37 -17.67
N ALA A 246 -6.52 46.59 -17.31
CA ALA A 246 -6.65 45.13 -17.28
C ALA A 246 -7.80 44.71 -16.35
N GLY A 247 -8.72 43.87 -16.85
CA GLY A 247 -9.91 43.43 -16.11
C GLY A 247 -11.16 44.27 -16.30
N SER A 248 -11.08 45.50 -16.86
CA SER A 248 -12.23 46.32 -17.19
C SER A 248 -12.84 45.97 -18.55
N ILE A 249 -14.08 46.39 -18.80
CA ILE A 249 -14.78 46.15 -20.07
C ILE A 249 -14.28 47.18 -21.09
N PRO A 250 -13.71 46.74 -22.24
CA PRO A 250 -13.29 47.65 -23.30
C PRO A 250 -14.51 48.29 -23.98
N VAL A 251 -14.45 49.58 -24.17
CA VAL A 251 -15.42 50.32 -24.99
C VAL A 251 -14.96 50.22 -26.44
N MET A 252 -15.84 49.73 -27.31
CA MET A 252 -15.55 49.59 -28.73
C MET A 252 -16.21 50.69 -29.52
N GLU A 253 -15.52 51.23 -30.53
CA GLU A 253 -16.00 52.26 -31.44
C GLU A 253 -16.32 51.62 -32.81
N ASP A 254 -17.01 52.37 -33.66
CA ASP A 254 -17.30 52.01 -35.07
C ASP A 254 -18.02 50.65 -35.26
N GLY A 255 -18.88 50.25 -34.32
CA GLY A 255 -19.65 49.00 -34.43
C GLY A 255 -18.79 47.73 -34.33
N MET A 256 -17.58 47.82 -33.73
CA MET A 256 -16.75 46.67 -33.50
C MET A 256 -17.36 45.73 -32.45
N GLU A 257 -17.33 44.46 -32.71
CA GLU A 257 -17.78 43.40 -31.81
C GLU A 257 -16.60 42.56 -31.31
N ILE A 258 -16.58 42.24 -30.01
CA ILE A 258 -15.66 41.24 -29.45
C ILE A 258 -16.39 39.91 -29.44
N LYS A 259 -15.95 38.96 -30.25
CA LYS A 259 -16.40 37.58 -30.19
C LYS A 259 -15.35 36.73 -29.50
N PRO A 260 -15.65 36.21 -28.32
CA PRO A 260 -14.73 35.24 -27.69
C PRO A 260 -14.69 33.96 -28.54
N PHE A 261 -13.51 33.41 -28.77
CA PHE A 261 -13.40 32.03 -29.20
C PHE A 261 -13.88 31.18 -28.01
N SER A 262 -15.05 30.58 -28.17
CA SER A 262 -15.60 29.65 -27.15
C SER A 262 -14.90 28.31 -27.20
N THR A 263 -13.70 28.25 -26.67
CA THR A 263 -13.15 26.98 -26.18
C THR A 263 -13.45 26.94 -24.69
N SER A 264 -14.56 26.35 -24.31
CA SER A 264 -14.81 26.04 -22.91
C SER A 264 -13.88 24.91 -22.52
N PHE A 265 -12.67 25.24 -22.06
CA PHE A 265 -11.86 24.29 -21.32
C PHE A 265 -12.55 24.09 -19.97
N LYS A 266 -13.23 22.96 -19.81
CA LYS A 266 -13.81 22.60 -18.52
C LYS A 266 -12.68 22.50 -17.51
N GLU A 267 -12.82 23.16 -16.36
CA GLU A 267 -11.83 23.07 -15.27
C GLU A 267 -11.56 21.61 -14.85
N SER A 268 -12.53 20.72 -15.04
CA SER A 268 -12.41 19.28 -14.81
C SER A 268 -11.37 18.59 -15.69
N GLU A 269 -11.20 18.98 -16.96
CA GLU A 269 -10.22 18.37 -17.86
C GLU A 269 -8.79 18.70 -17.44
N TRP A 270 -8.57 19.86 -16.83
CA TRP A 270 -7.24 20.24 -16.33
C TRP A 270 -6.86 19.50 -15.05
N SER A 271 -7.80 19.31 -14.14
CA SER A 271 -7.56 18.54 -12.93
C SER A 271 -7.28 17.08 -13.26
N GLN A 272 -7.99 16.51 -14.23
CA GLN A 272 -7.76 15.16 -14.73
C GLN A 272 -6.38 15.03 -15.40
N SER A 273 -5.99 15.98 -16.25
CA SER A 273 -4.65 15.96 -16.89
C SER A 273 -3.52 15.99 -15.86
N VAL A 274 -3.63 16.82 -14.81
CA VAL A 274 -2.65 16.85 -13.72
C VAL A 274 -2.63 15.53 -12.96
N LYS A 275 -3.79 14.93 -12.72
CA LYS A 275 -3.90 13.63 -12.04
C LYS A 275 -3.26 12.51 -12.86
N LEU A 276 -3.60 12.38 -14.15
CA LEU A 276 -3.00 11.41 -15.06
C LEU A 276 -1.49 11.55 -15.15
N SER A 277 -1.01 12.78 -15.12
CA SER A 277 0.42 13.09 -15.16
C SER A 277 1.15 12.64 -13.89
N ARG A 278 0.55 12.80 -12.70
CA ARG A 278 1.04 12.27 -11.42
C ARG A 278 1.09 10.74 -11.45
N GLU A 279 0.01 10.13 -11.91
CA GLU A 279 -0.10 8.68 -12.05
C GLU A 279 0.97 8.12 -13.01
N SER A 280 1.21 8.77 -14.15
CA SER A 280 2.25 8.37 -15.11
C SER A 280 3.65 8.44 -14.51
N VAL A 281 3.96 9.51 -13.74
CA VAL A 281 5.25 9.62 -13.06
C VAL A 281 5.40 8.54 -12.00
N ALA A 282 4.38 8.32 -11.17
CA ALA A 282 4.41 7.28 -10.14
C ALA A 282 4.56 5.88 -10.75
N ALA A 283 3.82 5.58 -11.82
CA ALA A 283 3.88 4.31 -12.54
C ALA A 283 5.27 4.02 -13.14
N ALA A 284 5.96 5.03 -13.67
CA ALA A 284 7.32 4.86 -14.21
C ALA A 284 8.35 4.46 -13.15
N TYR A 285 8.09 4.77 -11.88
CA TYR A 285 8.91 4.35 -10.73
C TYR A 285 8.30 3.18 -9.96
N GLY A 286 7.17 2.62 -10.40
CA GLY A 286 6.51 1.49 -9.74
C GLY A 286 5.89 1.83 -8.38
N VAL A 287 5.51 3.09 -8.15
CA VAL A 287 4.96 3.56 -6.87
C VAL A 287 3.46 3.78 -6.97
N ASN A 288 2.72 3.32 -5.97
CA ASN A 288 1.30 3.66 -5.88
C ASN A 288 1.13 5.17 -5.62
N PRO A 289 0.42 5.90 -6.50
CA PRO A 289 0.22 7.35 -6.37
C PRO A 289 -0.37 7.77 -5.02
N SER A 290 -1.19 6.94 -4.39
CA SER A 290 -1.84 7.23 -3.11
C SER A 290 -0.88 7.36 -1.93
N LEU A 291 0.35 6.84 -2.04
CA LEU A 291 1.39 7.01 -1.02
C LEU A 291 2.03 8.41 -1.02
N ILE A 292 1.94 9.12 -2.14
CA ILE A 292 2.58 10.44 -2.33
C ILE A 292 1.53 11.55 -2.30
N TRP A 293 0.38 11.30 -2.92
CA TRP A 293 -0.72 12.27 -3.01
C TRP A 293 -1.97 11.69 -2.34
N HIS A 294 -2.54 12.45 -1.40
CA HIS A 294 -3.78 12.04 -0.74
C HIS A 294 -4.90 11.83 -1.76
N SER A 295 -5.58 10.71 -1.62
CA SER A 295 -6.82 10.37 -2.34
C SER A 295 -7.98 10.45 -1.34
N ASP A 296 -9.07 11.08 -1.74
CA ASP A 296 -10.28 11.20 -0.91
C ASP A 296 -10.95 9.85 -0.59
N THR A 297 -10.49 8.77 -1.24
CA THR A 297 -11.02 7.41 -1.10
C THR A 297 -10.12 6.48 -0.28
N GLN A 298 -9.05 7.00 0.33
CA GLN A 298 -8.08 6.17 1.05
C GLN A 298 -8.57 5.82 2.45
N THR A 299 -8.74 4.51 2.73
CA THR A 299 -9.03 3.99 4.06
C THR A 299 -7.74 3.67 4.82
N TYR A 300 -7.81 3.56 6.16
CA TYR A 300 -6.65 3.22 6.99
C TYR A 300 -6.06 1.85 6.63
N ALA A 301 -6.90 0.86 6.34
CA ALA A 301 -6.47 -0.48 5.93
C ALA A 301 -5.70 -0.44 4.60
N SER A 302 -6.23 0.24 3.57
CA SER A 302 -5.56 0.39 2.29
C SER A 302 -4.24 1.15 2.39
N SER A 303 -4.10 2.10 3.32
CA SER A 303 -2.85 2.81 3.58
C SER A 303 -1.76 1.87 4.13
N LYS A 304 -2.11 0.96 5.04
CA LYS A 304 -1.19 -0.03 5.63
C LYS A 304 -0.70 -1.04 4.58
N ASP A 305 -1.61 -1.55 3.76
CA ASP A 305 -1.28 -2.49 2.68
C ASP A 305 -0.43 -1.84 1.60
N ASN A 306 -0.74 -0.61 1.21
CA ASN A 306 0.07 0.17 0.28
C ASN A 306 1.49 0.42 0.82
N ALA A 307 1.65 0.68 2.11
CA ALA A 307 2.96 0.82 2.74
C ALA A 307 3.74 -0.50 2.73
N ARG A 308 3.09 -1.64 2.97
CA ARG A 308 3.70 -2.97 2.89
C ARG A 308 4.10 -3.32 1.45
N ALA A 309 3.21 -3.08 0.48
CA ALA A 309 3.47 -3.28 -0.94
C ALA A 309 4.65 -2.42 -1.44
N LEU A 310 4.79 -1.18 -0.95
CA LEU A 310 5.93 -0.32 -1.27
C LEU A 310 7.27 -1.03 -0.96
N TYR A 311 7.41 -1.59 0.23
CA TYR A 311 8.68 -2.25 0.62
C TYR A 311 8.86 -3.63 -0.04
N ALA A 312 7.78 -4.37 -0.27
CA ALA A 312 7.87 -5.70 -0.89
C ALA A 312 8.09 -5.63 -2.41
N GLU A 313 7.33 -4.83 -3.12
CA GLU A 313 7.25 -4.85 -4.58
C GLU A 313 8.09 -3.75 -5.25
N CYS A 314 8.06 -2.53 -4.71
CA CYS A 314 8.76 -1.40 -5.31
C CYS A 314 10.21 -1.28 -4.83
N LEU A 315 10.42 -1.21 -3.51
CA LEU A 315 11.76 -0.99 -2.94
C LEU A 315 12.57 -2.29 -2.81
N GLY A 316 11.91 -3.44 -2.61
CA GLY A 316 12.57 -4.74 -2.42
C GLY A 316 13.63 -5.07 -3.50
N PRO A 317 13.30 -5.03 -4.79
CA PRO A 317 14.26 -5.25 -5.87
C PRO A 317 15.45 -4.27 -5.87
N ILE A 318 15.20 -3.00 -5.51
CA ILE A 318 16.24 -1.96 -5.43
C ILE A 318 17.17 -2.21 -4.24
N LEU A 319 16.60 -2.53 -3.08
CA LEU A 319 17.36 -2.87 -1.87
C LEU A 319 18.23 -4.10 -2.10
N GLN A 320 17.67 -5.14 -2.74
CA GLN A 320 18.42 -6.34 -3.10
C GLN A 320 19.59 -6.01 -4.04
N MET A 321 19.37 -5.18 -5.04
CA MET A 321 20.44 -4.73 -5.94
C MET A 321 21.53 -3.96 -5.18
N LEU A 322 21.15 -3.04 -4.28
CA LEU A 322 22.09 -2.30 -3.46
C LEU A 322 22.91 -3.22 -2.56
N GLN A 323 22.27 -4.13 -1.83
CA GLN A 323 22.93 -5.12 -0.98
C GLN A 323 23.92 -5.98 -1.76
N GLN A 324 23.47 -6.54 -2.87
CA GLN A 324 24.33 -7.39 -3.71
C GLN A 324 25.53 -6.62 -4.27
N ARG A 325 25.35 -5.36 -4.66
CA ARG A 325 26.43 -4.51 -5.14
C ARG A 325 27.43 -4.14 -4.05
N LEU A 326 26.95 -3.81 -2.86
CA LEU A 326 27.82 -3.55 -1.70
C LEU A 326 28.62 -4.79 -1.31
N ASN A 327 27.96 -5.94 -1.24
CA ASN A 327 28.58 -7.21 -0.87
C ASN A 327 29.60 -7.70 -1.90
N ALA A 328 29.27 -7.58 -3.20
CA ALA A 328 30.14 -8.12 -4.27
C ALA A 328 31.29 -7.18 -4.66
N PHE A 329 31.15 -5.86 -4.45
CA PHE A 329 32.11 -4.88 -4.96
C PHE A 329 32.72 -4.01 -3.87
N LEU A 330 31.97 -3.52 -2.87
CA LEU A 330 32.51 -2.67 -1.81
C LEU A 330 33.30 -3.48 -0.79
N LEU A 331 32.71 -4.53 -0.22
CA LEU A 331 33.35 -5.30 0.85
C LEU A 331 34.71 -5.86 0.42
N PRO A 332 34.89 -6.48 -0.77
CA PRO A 332 36.20 -6.96 -1.21
C PRO A 332 37.25 -5.87 -1.42
N MET A 333 36.83 -4.59 -1.60
CA MET A 333 37.76 -3.47 -1.76
C MET A 333 38.34 -2.98 -0.41
N ILE A 334 37.58 -3.13 0.67
CA ILE A 334 37.95 -2.61 1.99
C ILE A 334 38.39 -3.72 2.97
N ASP A 335 37.88 -4.94 2.80
CA ASP A 335 38.20 -6.10 3.63
C ASP A 335 38.01 -7.39 2.83
N ALA A 336 39.07 -7.86 2.18
CA ALA A 336 39.02 -8.96 1.22
C ALA A 336 38.85 -10.35 1.87
N ASP A 337 39.18 -10.48 3.17
CA ASP A 337 39.30 -11.78 3.84
C ASP A 337 38.17 -12.04 4.88
N SER A 338 37.16 -11.17 4.94
CA SER A 338 36.12 -11.26 5.96
C SER A 338 34.86 -11.97 5.44
N ASP A 339 34.24 -12.77 6.32
CA ASP A 339 32.88 -13.35 6.12
C ASP A 339 31.78 -12.33 6.41
N LEU A 340 32.07 -11.05 6.14
CA LEU A 340 31.12 -9.95 6.32
C LEU A 340 30.10 -9.90 5.19
N TYR A 341 28.90 -9.52 5.54
CA TYR A 341 27.89 -9.10 4.57
C TYR A 341 27.03 -7.94 5.11
N VAL A 342 26.46 -7.20 4.17
CA VAL A 342 25.65 -6.02 4.44
C VAL A 342 24.21 -6.32 4.09
N GLU A 343 23.27 -5.93 4.97
CA GLU A 343 21.84 -6.14 4.80
C GLU A 343 21.06 -4.90 5.30
N PHE A 344 20.01 -4.51 4.57
CA PHE A 344 19.05 -3.52 5.06
C PHE A 344 18.09 -4.15 6.05
N ASP A 345 17.89 -3.54 7.20
CA ASP A 345 16.90 -3.99 8.17
C ASP A 345 15.51 -3.48 7.83
N LEU A 346 14.75 -4.35 7.16
CA LEU A 346 13.35 -4.09 6.84
C LEU A 346 12.41 -4.36 8.02
N ALA A 347 12.87 -5.17 8.99
CA ALA A 347 12.02 -5.63 10.08
C ALA A 347 11.45 -4.48 10.89
N GLU A 348 12.22 -3.38 11.07
CA GLU A 348 11.77 -2.21 11.83
C GLU A 348 10.60 -1.46 11.16
N LYS A 349 10.53 -1.46 9.83
CA LYS A 349 9.47 -0.77 9.07
C LYS A 349 8.26 -1.67 8.76
N LEU A 350 8.48 -2.98 8.66
CA LEU A 350 7.43 -3.96 8.46
C LEU A 350 6.78 -4.42 9.78
N LYS A 351 7.45 -4.16 10.90
CA LYS A 351 6.90 -4.39 12.24
C LYS A 351 5.73 -3.43 12.44
N GLY A 352 4.53 -3.99 12.59
CA GLY A 352 3.29 -3.28 12.81
C GLY A 352 3.29 -2.37 14.05
N SER A 353 2.10 -1.96 14.50
CA SER A 353 1.93 -1.18 15.71
C SER A 353 2.62 -1.84 16.93
N PHE A 354 2.87 -1.07 17.99
CA PHE A 354 3.44 -1.59 19.23
C PHE A 354 2.69 -2.83 19.75
N GLU A 355 1.37 -2.86 19.57
CA GLU A 355 0.49 -3.97 19.95
C GLU A 355 0.71 -5.22 19.11
N GLU A 356 0.84 -5.08 17.78
CA GLU A 356 1.18 -6.20 16.90
C GLU A 356 2.57 -6.78 17.25
N ARG A 357 3.52 -5.91 17.54
CA ARG A 357 4.87 -6.30 17.94
C ARG A 357 4.87 -7.03 19.28
N ALA A 358 4.12 -6.53 20.27
CA ALA A 358 3.97 -7.19 21.56
C ALA A 358 3.30 -8.57 21.40
N SER A 359 2.29 -8.69 20.56
CA SER A 359 1.60 -9.95 20.25
C SER A 359 2.53 -10.96 19.55
N ILE A 360 3.33 -10.51 18.57
CA ILE A 360 4.31 -11.36 17.89
C ILE A 360 5.37 -11.88 18.89
N LEU A 361 5.92 -11.00 19.73
CA LEU A 361 6.93 -11.38 20.72
C LEU A 361 6.34 -12.28 21.80
N GLN A 362 5.11 -12.04 22.24
CA GLN A 362 4.40 -12.94 23.16
C GLN A 362 4.20 -14.32 22.53
N SER A 363 3.81 -14.39 21.28
CA SER A 363 3.67 -15.65 20.55
C SER A 363 5.02 -16.34 20.35
N ALA A 364 6.08 -15.59 20.07
CA ALA A 364 7.43 -16.10 19.83
C ALA A 364 8.08 -16.67 21.11
N THR A 365 7.87 -16.00 22.26
CA THR A 365 8.35 -16.46 23.56
C THR A 365 7.47 -17.54 24.16
N GLY A 366 6.16 -17.55 23.83
CA GLY A 366 5.22 -18.60 24.26
C GLY A 366 5.29 -19.89 23.45
N ARG A 367 5.91 -19.84 22.27
CA ARG A 367 6.28 -21.02 21.46
C ARG A 367 7.80 -21.09 21.38
N PRO A 368 8.46 -22.23 21.61
CA PRO A 368 9.88 -22.30 21.97
C PRO A 368 10.84 -22.07 20.80
N TYR A 369 10.81 -20.92 20.16
CA TYR A 369 11.80 -20.53 19.15
C TYR A 369 12.51 -19.20 19.44
N MET A 370 12.10 -18.46 20.51
CA MET A 370 12.74 -17.21 20.93
C MET A 370 12.80 -17.18 22.45
N THR A 371 13.95 -16.80 23.01
CA THR A 371 14.12 -16.64 24.46
C THR A 371 13.54 -15.31 24.94
N VAL A 372 13.29 -15.20 26.24
CA VAL A 372 12.77 -13.96 26.83
C VAL A 372 13.80 -12.82 26.69
N ASP A 373 15.10 -13.14 26.81
CA ASP A 373 16.16 -12.14 26.69
C ASP A 373 16.36 -11.65 25.25
N GLU A 374 16.19 -12.52 24.25
CA GLU A 374 16.16 -12.10 22.83
C GLU A 374 14.99 -11.17 22.55
N ALA A 375 13.78 -11.47 23.06
CA ALA A 375 12.62 -10.61 22.92
C ALA A 375 12.81 -9.26 23.62
N ARG A 376 13.44 -9.25 24.81
CA ARG A 376 13.77 -8.02 25.54
C ARG A 376 14.82 -7.19 24.80
N ALA A 377 15.83 -7.84 24.23
CA ALA A 377 16.84 -7.16 23.42
C ALA A 377 16.22 -6.53 22.17
N GLU A 378 15.25 -7.17 21.55
CA GLU A 378 14.51 -6.63 20.42
C GLU A 378 13.66 -5.40 20.77
N MET A 379 13.14 -5.34 22.01
CA MET A 379 12.41 -4.20 22.57
C MET A 379 13.34 -3.14 23.19
N ASN A 380 14.67 -3.32 23.07
CA ASN A 380 15.69 -2.47 23.70
C ASN A 380 15.55 -2.37 25.23
N LEU A 381 15.12 -3.46 25.86
CA LEU A 381 15.04 -3.59 27.31
C LEU A 381 16.28 -4.32 27.82
N PRO A 382 16.75 -4.02 29.06
CA PRO A 382 17.88 -4.73 29.65
C PRO A 382 17.57 -6.22 29.82
N LEU A 383 18.60 -7.07 29.69
CA LEU A 383 18.48 -8.51 29.91
C LEU A 383 18.00 -8.79 31.35
N LEU A 384 17.41 -9.95 31.60
CA LEU A 384 17.04 -10.36 32.93
C LEU A 384 18.29 -10.69 33.76
N PRO A 385 18.28 -10.36 35.06
CA PRO A 385 19.41 -10.69 35.93
C PRO A 385 19.60 -12.20 36.06
N ASP A 386 20.84 -12.63 36.29
CA ASP A 386 21.22 -14.00 36.61
C ASP A 386 20.88 -15.06 35.53
N GLY A 387 20.79 -14.63 34.23
CA GLY A 387 20.54 -15.55 33.09
C GLY A 387 19.12 -16.16 33.06
N GLN A 388 18.18 -15.56 33.80
CA GLN A 388 16.80 -16.08 33.90
C GLN A 388 16.04 -16.03 32.58
N GLY A 389 16.50 -15.22 31.62
CA GLY A 389 15.87 -15.07 30.31
C GLY A 389 16.54 -15.85 29.16
N GLU A 390 17.63 -16.58 29.43
CA GLU A 390 18.40 -17.30 28.42
C GLU A 390 17.73 -18.62 27.97
N GLY A 391 16.82 -19.16 28.79
CA GLY A 391 16.12 -20.41 28.50
C GLY A 391 14.86 -20.19 27.64
N LEU A 392 14.57 -21.11 26.73
CA LEU A 392 13.28 -21.16 26.03
C LEU A 392 12.16 -21.52 27.01
N VAL A 393 11.09 -20.75 27.01
CA VAL A 393 9.89 -21.02 27.83
C VAL A 393 9.08 -22.12 27.14
N VAL A 394 9.19 -23.35 27.60
CA VAL A 394 8.38 -24.47 27.09
C VAL A 394 7.13 -24.61 27.96
N PRO A 395 5.91 -24.46 27.43
CA PRO A 395 4.69 -24.73 28.17
C PRO A 395 4.67 -26.18 28.67
N LEU A 396 4.19 -26.40 29.89
CA LEU A 396 4.14 -27.73 30.54
C LEU A 396 3.34 -28.80 29.77
N ASN A 397 2.52 -28.38 28.81
CA ASN A 397 1.69 -29.25 27.96
C ASN A 397 2.29 -29.50 26.56
N VAL A 398 3.53 -29.09 26.28
CA VAL A 398 4.19 -29.26 24.99
C VAL A 398 5.46 -30.10 25.16
N GLU A 399 5.55 -31.24 24.45
CA GLU A 399 6.77 -32.00 24.31
C GLU A 399 7.57 -31.52 23.11
N VAL A 400 8.83 -31.16 23.32
CA VAL A 400 9.76 -30.76 22.26
C VAL A 400 10.62 -31.95 21.87
N GLY A 401 10.49 -32.44 20.64
CA GLY A 401 11.37 -33.49 20.07
C GLY A 401 11.25 -34.86 20.70
N GLY A 402 10.16 -35.17 21.40
CA GLY A 402 9.94 -36.47 22.03
C GLY A 402 10.85 -36.76 23.25
N GLN A 403 11.50 -35.74 23.79
CA GLN A 403 12.23 -35.83 25.08
C GLN A 403 11.40 -35.12 26.15
N ALA A 404 11.15 -35.81 27.26
CA ALA A 404 10.53 -35.25 28.45
C ALA A 404 11.39 -34.06 28.96
N ASN A 405 10.70 -32.97 29.32
CA ASN A 405 11.33 -31.75 29.82
C ASN A 405 12.25 -32.09 31.04
N PRO A 406 13.57 -31.81 31.00
CA PRO A 406 14.49 -32.19 32.08
C PRO A 406 14.25 -31.47 33.41
N GLY A 407 13.30 -30.53 33.46
CA GLY A 407 12.97 -29.76 34.65
C GLY A 407 11.89 -30.36 35.56
N ASN A 408 11.35 -31.54 35.24
CA ASN A 408 10.23 -32.16 35.99
C ASN A 408 10.65 -33.28 36.93
N ASP A 409 11.93 -33.37 37.33
CA ASP A 409 12.36 -34.24 38.41
C ASP A 409 12.11 -33.56 39.81
N TYR A 410 10.85 -33.21 40.06
CA TYR A 410 10.38 -33.08 41.42
C TYR A 410 9.86 -34.48 41.84
N ASP A 411 10.74 -35.20 42.50
CA ASP A 411 10.44 -36.47 43.17
C ASP A 411 9.40 -36.20 44.27
N TYR A 412 8.12 -36.38 43.97
CA TYR A 412 7.06 -36.45 44.99
C TYR A 412 7.08 -37.91 45.50
N PRO A 413 7.50 -38.15 46.74
CA PRO A 413 7.50 -39.51 47.28
C PRO A 413 6.07 -39.99 47.43
N GLY A 414 5.64 -40.92 46.60
CA GLY A 414 4.42 -41.69 46.78
C GLY A 414 3.42 -41.78 45.64
N VAL A 415 3.80 -41.50 44.38
CA VAL A 415 2.89 -41.72 43.24
C VAL A 415 3.48 -42.75 42.28
N ASP A 416 2.92 -43.95 42.32
CA ASP A 416 3.20 -45.08 41.43
C ASP A 416 2.83 -44.73 39.99
N ASN A 417 3.78 -44.75 39.07
CA ASN A 417 3.65 -44.34 37.65
C ASN A 417 2.94 -45.44 36.84
N GLN A 418 1.67 -45.66 37.08
CA GLN A 418 0.82 -46.43 36.18
C GLN A 418 -0.23 -45.51 35.56
N SER A 419 -0.17 -45.35 34.25
CA SER A 419 -1.09 -44.63 33.36
C SER A 419 -2.55 -45.02 33.63
N LYS A 420 -3.19 -44.37 34.58
CA LYS A 420 -4.64 -44.33 34.70
C LYS A 420 -5.13 -43.06 33.98
N LYS A 421 -5.95 -43.25 32.94
CA LYS A 421 -6.81 -42.18 32.42
C LYS A 421 -7.47 -41.51 33.61
N LEU A 422 -7.13 -40.23 33.86
CA LEU A 422 -7.80 -39.39 34.83
C LEU A 422 -9.25 -39.19 34.35
N GLU A 423 -10.21 -39.82 35.03
CA GLU A 423 -11.60 -39.46 34.89
C GLU A 423 -11.76 -37.99 35.37
N PRO A 424 -12.61 -37.17 34.70
CA PRO A 424 -12.80 -35.79 35.11
C PRO A 424 -13.30 -35.70 36.55
N CYS A 425 -12.68 -34.86 37.33
CA CYS A 425 -12.99 -34.63 38.72
C CYS A 425 -14.48 -34.27 38.88
N SER A 426 -15.22 -35.05 39.68
CA SER A 426 -16.65 -34.85 39.96
C SER A 426 -16.93 -34.02 41.22
N CYS A 427 -15.94 -33.24 41.73
CA CYS A 427 -16.15 -32.41 42.90
C CYS A 427 -16.98 -31.14 42.57
N LYS A 428 -17.71 -30.62 43.55
CA LYS A 428 -18.54 -29.41 43.40
C LYS A 428 -17.75 -28.18 42.95
N ALA A 429 -16.47 -28.05 43.34
CA ALA A 429 -15.62 -26.93 42.97
C ALA A 429 -15.23 -26.97 41.47
N CYS A 430 -14.94 -28.16 40.90
CA CYS A 430 -14.65 -28.29 39.47
C CYS A 430 -15.88 -28.21 38.55
N LYS A 431 -17.07 -28.35 39.10
CA LYS A 431 -18.34 -28.12 38.35
C LYS A 431 -18.70 -26.63 38.23
N THR A 432 -18.03 -25.74 38.94
CA THR A 432 -18.38 -24.31 39.02
C THR A 432 -17.54 -23.46 38.05
N GLU A 433 -16.56 -24.00 37.35
CA GLU A 433 -15.68 -23.27 36.41
C GLU A 433 -15.89 -23.64 34.94
N GLN A 434 -17.01 -24.20 34.56
CA GLN A 434 -17.35 -24.34 33.14
C GLN A 434 -17.78 -22.95 32.63
N SER A 435 -16.95 -22.31 31.83
CA SER A 435 -17.35 -21.13 31.07
C SER A 435 -18.58 -21.47 30.22
N LEU A 436 -19.62 -20.69 30.37
CA LEU A 436 -20.81 -20.81 29.51
C LEU A 436 -20.42 -20.27 28.12
N ARG A 437 -20.67 -21.04 27.09
CA ARG A 437 -20.41 -20.67 25.69
C ARG A 437 -21.71 -20.70 24.90
N ILE A 438 -22.02 -19.61 24.23
CA ILE A 438 -23.23 -19.41 23.44
C ILE A 438 -22.84 -19.08 22.01
N LYS A 439 -23.29 -19.88 21.04
CA LYS A 439 -22.91 -19.76 19.64
C LYS A 439 -23.89 -18.88 18.87
N GLY A 440 -23.37 -17.89 18.15
CA GLY A 440 -24.10 -17.07 17.19
C GLY A 440 -23.79 -17.49 15.76
N LYS A 441 -24.37 -18.60 15.30
CA LYS A 441 -24.16 -19.08 13.91
C LYS A 441 -25.51 -19.46 13.31
N SER A 442 -25.78 -18.97 12.09
CA SER A 442 -26.94 -19.36 11.30
C SER A 442 -26.95 -20.86 10.94
N THR A 443 -28.12 -21.39 10.75
CA THR A 443 -28.36 -22.76 10.25
C THR A 443 -28.39 -22.76 8.72
N GLU A 444 -28.16 -23.92 8.08
CA GLU A 444 -28.27 -24.08 6.63
C GLU A 444 -29.68 -23.73 6.10
N GLN A 445 -30.73 -23.94 6.90
CA GLN A 445 -32.10 -23.59 6.53
C GLN A 445 -32.29 -22.06 6.51
N GLU A 446 -31.81 -21.35 7.52
CA GLU A 446 -31.87 -19.89 7.57
C GLU A 446 -31.08 -19.24 6.42
N ASP A 447 -29.91 -19.80 6.10
CA ASP A 447 -29.11 -19.38 4.95
C ASP A 447 -29.91 -19.54 3.65
N ALA A 448 -30.57 -20.69 3.46
CA ALA A 448 -31.38 -21.01 2.29
C ALA A 448 -32.65 -20.14 2.18
N ASP A 449 -33.29 -19.86 3.29
CA ASP A 449 -34.51 -19.02 3.31
C ASP A 449 -34.19 -17.59 2.86
N VAL A 450 -33.12 -17.00 3.36
CA VAL A 450 -32.65 -15.66 2.91
C VAL A 450 -32.19 -15.68 1.46
N ALA A 451 -31.48 -16.73 1.01
CA ALA A 451 -31.06 -16.89 -0.36
C ALA A 451 -32.27 -16.94 -1.32
N GLN A 452 -33.33 -17.66 -0.95
CA GLN A 452 -34.55 -17.75 -1.75
C GLN A 452 -35.26 -16.39 -1.89
N ILE A 453 -35.24 -15.57 -0.84
CA ILE A 453 -35.77 -14.20 -0.88
C ILE A 453 -34.99 -13.38 -1.92
N LEU A 454 -33.67 -13.44 -1.89
CA LEU A 454 -32.80 -12.74 -2.82
C LEU A 454 -33.00 -13.21 -4.28
N GLU A 455 -33.10 -14.50 -4.53
CA GLU A 455 -33.40 -15.02 -5.85
C GLU A 455 -34.73 -14.49 -6.41
N ASN A 456 -35.80 -14.53 -5.60
CA ASN A 456 -37.11 -14.03 -5.99
C ASN A 456 -37.08 -12.52 -6.27
N PHE A 457 -36.31 -11.78 -5.47
CA PHE A 457 -36.10 -10.36 -5.66
C PHE A 457 -35.37 -10.10 -6.99
N PHE A 458 -34.25 -10.77 -7.28
CA PHE A 458 -33.49 -10.57 -8.52
C PHE A 458 -34.33 -10.93 -9.76
N LYS A 459 -35.13 -11.99 -9.72
CA LYS A 459 -36.07 -12.35 -10.78
C LYS A 459 -37.13 -11.27 -11.03
N ARG A 460 -37.60 -10.60 -9.97
CA ARG A 460 -38.54 -9.47 -10.06
C ARG A 460 -37.85 -8.22 -10.61
N GLN A 461 -36.68 -7.89 -10.10
CA GLN A 461 -35.87 -6.75 -10.52
C GLN A 461 -35.48 -6.88 -12.01
N ARG A 462 -34.97 -8.05 -12.44
CA ARG A 462 -34.64 -8.38 -13.84
C ARG A 462 -35.78 -8.01 -14.79
N ARG A 463 -36.98 -8.54 -14.55
CA ARG A 463 -38.14 -8.27 -15.42
C ARG A 463 -38.47 -6.79 -15.53
N SER A 464 -38.38 -6.04 -14.44
CA SER A 464 -38.69 -4.62 -14.42
C SER A 464 -37.60 -3.78 -15.10
N VAL A 465 -36.32 -4.07 -14.83
CA VAL A 465 -35.17 -3.35 -15.40
C VAL A 465 -35.08 -3.57 -16.90
N LEU A 466 -35.14 -4.83 -17.36
CA LEU A 466 -35.07 -5.14 -18.80
C LEU A 466 -36.22 -4.51 -19.58
N ALA A 467 -37.43 -4.48 -19.02
CA ALA A 467 -38.57 -3.83 -19.65
C ALA A 467 -38.37 -2.31 -19.80
N ARG A 468 -37.76 -1.63 -18.81
CA ARG A 468 -37.50 -0.19 -18.86
C ARG A 468 -36.34 0.15 -19.82
N VAL A 469 -35.26 -0.65 -19.81
CA VAL A 469 -34.14 -0.49 -20.74
C VAL A 469 -34.64 -0.71 -22.18
N GLY A 470 -35.42 -1.77 -22.45
CA GLY A 470 -36.01 -2.03 -23.74
C GLY A 470 -36.99 -0.94 -24.23
N ALA A 471 -37.57 -0.18 -23.33
CA ALA A 471 -38.41 0.98 -23.62
C ALA A 471 -37.62 2.29 -23.83
N GLY A 472 -36.31 2.28 -23.68
CA GLY A 472 -35.43 3.45 -23.81
C GLY A 472 -35.65 4.50 -22.71
N SER A 473 -36.00 4.07 -21.51
CA SER A 473 -36.23 4.96 -20.35
C SER A 473 -34.89 5.42 -19.75
N ASP A 474 -34.68 6.73 -19.59
CA ASP A 474 -33.52 7.28 -18.88
C ASP A 474 -33.50 6.88 -17.41
N ASP A 475 -34.65 6.64 -16.80
CA ASP A 475 -34.83 6.14 -15.41
C ASP A 475 -35.08 4.62 -15.41
N TRP A 476 -34.11 3.86 -15.92
CA TRP A 476 -34.23 2.41 -16.03
C TRP A 476 -33.99 1.67 -14.69
N PHE A 477 -33.27 2.28 -13.73
CA PHE A 477 -32.98 1.71 -12.42
C PHE A 477 -33.37 2.68 -11.28
N ASP A 478 -34.46 2.38 -10.60
CA ASP A 478 -34.98 3.15 -9.46
C ASP A 478 -34.37 2.59 -8.16
N SER A 479 -33.21 3.13 -7.78
CA SER A 479 -32.44 2.68 -6.61
C SER A 479 -33.23 2.77 -5.30
N ASP A 480 -33.98 3.85 -5.09
CA ASP A 480 -34.74 4.06 -3.84
C ASP A 480 -35.88 3.05 -3.70
N ARG A 481 -36.53 2.74 -4.80
CA ARG A 481 -37.56 1.70 -4.85
C ARG A 481 -36.96 0.32 -4.55
N TRP A 482 -35.88 -0.05 -5.24
CA TRP A 482 -35.28 -1.37 -5.11
C TRP A 482 -34.67 -1.59 -3.72
N ASN A 483 -34.09 -0.55 -3.11
CA ASN A 483 -33.55 -0.63 -1.76
C ASN A 483 -34.65 -0.89 -0.74
N ARG A 484 -35.77 -0.18 -0.86
CA ARG A 484 -36.91 -0.36 0.04
C ARG A 484 -37.57 -1.73 -0.15
N GLU A 485 -37.86 -2.14 -1.39
CA GLU A 485 -38.49 -3.44 -1.68
C GLU A 485 -37.65 -4.61 -1.16
N LEU A 486 -36.31 -4.58 -1.38
CA LEU A 486 -35.43 -5.64 -0.90
C LEU A 486 -35.33 -5.65 0.63
N ALA A 487 -35.25 -4.49 1.26
CA ALA A 487 -35.24 -4.39 2.72
C ALA A 487 -36.52 -4.94 3.33
N GLU A 488 -37.70 -4.59 2.77
CA GLU A 488 -39.01 -5.11 3.19
C GLU A 488 -39.10 -6.62 3.01
N ASP A 489 -38.55 -7.17 1.90
CA ASP A 489 -38.57 -8.62 1.66
C ASP A 489 -37.69 -9.40 2.66
N MET A 490 -36.49 -8.87 2.99
CA MET A 490 -35.54 -9.54 3.90
C MET A 490 -35.92 -9.40 5.37
N LEU A 491 -36.51 -8.29 5.79
CA LEU A 491 -36.74 -7.96 7.19
C LEU A 491 -37.44 -9.05 8.01
N PRO A 492 -38.50 -9.72 7.50
CA PRO A 492 -39.16 -10.79 8.26
C PRO A 492 -38.24 -11.97 8.56
N ALA A 493 -37.41 -12.39 7.59
CA ALA A 493 -36.47 -13.50 7.79
C ALA A 493 -35.34 -13.12 8.76
N LEU A 494 -34.77 -11.91 8.61
CA LEU A 494 -33.75 -11.43 9.53
C LEU A 494 -34.27 -11.25 10.95
N THR A 495 -35.54 -10.83 11.12
CA THR A 495 -36.18 -10.74 12.42
C THR A 495 -36.38 -12.13 13.05
N ALA A 496 -36.81 -13.11 12.25
CA ALA A 496 -36.99 -14.48 12.75
C ALA A 496 -35.65 -15.10 13.22
N ILE A 497 -34.56 -14.86 12.51
CA ILE A 497 -33.21 -15.30 12.90
C ILE A 497 -32.78 -14.58 14.19
N ALA A 498 -33.00 -13.28 14.29
CA ALA A 498 -32.65 -12.51 15.48
C ALA A 498 -33.41 -12.96 16.72
N ASP A 499 -34.71 -13.17 16.58
CA ASP A 499 -35.57 -13.61 17.67
C ASP A 499 -35.19 -15.03 18.15
N LEU A 500 -34.90 -15.94 17.23
CA LEU A 500 -34.48 -17.31 17.56
C LEU A 500 -33.16 -17.34 18.32
N HIS A 501 -32.10 -16.80 17.71
CA HIS A 501 -30.76 -16.85 18.30
C HIS A 501 -30.63 -15.96 19.54
N GLY A 502 -31.34 -14.82 19.58
CA GLY A 502 -31.39 -13.94 20.72
C GLY A 502 -32.11 -14.60 21.91
N ALA A 503 -33.26 -15.26 21.67
CA ALA A 503 -33.99 -15.98 22.70
C ALA A 503 -33.24 -17.20 23.26
N GLU A 504 -32.59 -17.99 22.39
CA GLU A 504 -31.73 -19.11 22.81
C GLU A 504 -30.56 -18.63 23.68
N ALA A 505 -29.95 -17.52 23.31
CA ALA A 505 -28.87 -16.93 24.09
C ALA A 505 -29.37 -16.40 25.43
N ALA A 506 -30.51 -15.72 25.46
CA ALA A 506 -31.12 -15.22 26.69
C ALA A 506 -31.57 -16.34 27.62
N GLU A 507 -32.12 -17.44 27.11
CA GLU A 507 -32.45 -18.63 27.89
C GLU A 507 -31.20 -19.23 28.55
N ALA A 508 -30.09 -19.33 27.81
CA ALA A 508 -28.81 -19.78 28.34
C ALA A 508 -28.26 -18.84 29.44
N LEU A 509 -28.62 -17.56 29.39
CA LEU A 509 -28.28 -16.53 30.38
C LEU A 509 -29.28 -16.45 31.54
N GLU A 510 -30.35 -17.25 31.52
CA GLU A 510 -31.50 -17.19 32.47
C GLU A 510 -32.13 -15.78 32.48
N TRP A 511 -32.28 -15.17 31.30
CA TRP A 511 -32.80 -13.83 31.07
C TRP A 511 -33.83 -13.82 29.94
N SER A 512 -34.56 -12.71 29.77
CA SER A 512 -35.51 -12.54 28.66
C SER A 512 -34.97 -11.59 27.60
N TYR A 513 -35.02 -11.99 26.34
CA TYR A 513 -34.63 -11.18 25.20
C TYR A 513 -35.69 -10.14 24.85
N ASP A 514 -35.33 -8.87 24.74
CA ASP A 514 -36.24 -7.80 24.34
C ASP A 514 -36.11 -7.55 22.82
N THR A 515 -37.10 -8.00 22.07
CA THR A 515 -37.16 -7.87 20.61
C THR A 515 -37.54 -6.46 20.14
N ASP A 516 -38.21 -5.65 20.98
CA ASP A 516 -38.62 -4.29 20.60
C ASP A 516 -37.41 -3.36 20.47
N ILE A 517 -36.38 -3.54 21.29
CA ILE A 517 -35.12 -2.76 21.23
C ILE A 517 -34.34 -3.08 19.95
N THR A 518 -34.42 -4.31 19.48
CA THR A 518 -33.63 -4.78 18.32
C THR A 518 -34.19 -4.36 16.97
N ARG A 519 -35.47 -4.02 16.90
CA ARG A 519 -36.20 -3.75 15.67
C ARG A 519 -35.59 -2.64 14.84
N ALA A 520 -35.21 -1.52 15.46
CA ALA A 520 -34.61 -0.38 14.76
C ALA A 520 -33.26 -0.74 14.10
N TYR A 521 -32.48 -1.59 14.77
CA TYR A 521 -31.23 -2.11 14.19
C TYR A 521 -31.52 -3.02 12.99
N LEU A 522 -32.46 -3.95 13.10
CA LEU A 522 -32.78 -4.88 12.01
C LEU A 522 -33.31 -4.16 10.77
N GLU A 523 -34.14 -3.12 10.94
CA GLU A 523 -34.61 -2.26 9.85
C GLU A 523 -33.44 -1.55 9.17
N ALA A 524 -32.50 -1.00 9.95
CA ALA A 524 -31.30 -0.32 9.43
C ALA A 524 -30.35 -1.30 8.72
N ALA A 525 -30.14 -2.49 9.29
CA ALA A 525 -29.28 -3.53 8.70
C ALA A 525 -29.87 -4.06 7.38
N ALA A 526 -31.18 -4.32 7.32
CA ALA A 526 -31.85 -4.72 6.10
C ALA A 526 -31.73 -3.67 5.00
N LEU A 527 -31.97 -2.39 5.32
CA LEU A 527 -31.88 -1.28 4.38
C LEU A 527 -30.43 -1.06 3.88
N GLY A 528 -29.46 -1.08 4.79
CA GLY A 528 -28.03 -0.93 4.46
C GLY A 528 -27.58 -2.04 3.50
N ARG A 529 -27.93 -3.28 3.79
CA ARG A 529 -27.61 -4.43 2.94
C ARG A 529 -28.31 -4.34 1.58
N ALA A 530 -29.58 -3.99 1.54
CA ALA A 530 -30.34 -3.79 0.31
C ALA A 530 -29.69 -2.72 -0.58
N THR A 531 -29.30 -1.61 0.01
CA THR A 531 -28.63 -0.50 -0.70
C THR A 531 -27.33 -0.97 -1.38
N ARG A 532 -26.50 -1.73 -0.69
CA ARG A 532 -25.24 -2.25 -1.25
C ARG A 532 -25.47 -3.26 -2.37
N ILE A 533 -26.39 -4.21 -2.17
CA ILE A 533 -26.73 -5.22 -3.16
C ILE A 533 -27.20 -4.54 -4.46
N ASN A 534 -28.09 -3.55 -4.36
CA ASN A 534 -28.63 -2.83 -5.49
C ASN A 534 -27.60 -1.91 -6.15
N ALA A 535 -26.77 -1.22 -5.39
CA ALA A 535 -25.69 -0.39 -5.94
C ALA A 535 -24.70 -1.22 -6.76
N GLN A 536 -24.32 -2.41 -6.28
CA GLN A 536 -23.48 -3.33 -7.04
C GLN A 536 -24.18 -3.88 -8.29
N THR A 537 -25.47 -4.16 -8.21
CA THR A 537 -26.24 -4.64 -9.36
C THR A 537 -26.34 -3.55 -10.44
N GLN A 538 -26.69 -2.33 -10.02
CA GLN A 538 -26.73 -1.16 -10.92
C GLN A 538 -25.38 -0.93 -11.59
N ARG A 539 -24.29 -0.92 -10.83
CA ARG A 539 -22.95 -0.72 -11.37
C ARG A 539 -22.54 -1.77 -12.41
N ARG A 540 -22.90 -3.03 -12.19
CA ARG A 540 -22.64 -4.12 -13.16
C ARG A 540 -23.47 -3.96 -14.44
N LEU A 541 -24.72 -3.52 -14.32
CA LEU A 541 -25.57 -3.22 -15.47
C LEU A 541 -25.04 -2.02 -16.26
N GLU A 542 -24.61 -0.95 -15.59
CA GLU A 542 -23.98 0.21 -16.22
C GLU A 542 -22.73 -0.21 -17.01
N LEU A 543 -21.84 -0.99 -16.39
CA LEU A 543 -20.63 -1.50 -17.07
C LEU A 543 -20.96 -2.39 -18.27
N ALA A 544 -22.00 -3.22 -18.18
CA ALA A 544 -22.42 -4.05 -19.30
C ALA A 544 -22.97 -3.21 -20.47
N MET A 545 -23.57 -2.05 -20.20
CA MET A 545 -24.09 -1.14 -21.20
C MET A 545 -23.04 -0.20 -21.81
N GLU A 546 -21.89 0.04 -21.13
CA GLU A 546 -20.84 0.96 -21.62
C GLU A 546 -20.05 0.43 -22.82
N ASP A 547 -19.86 -0.87 -22.97
CA ASP A 547 -18.86 -1.45 -23.89
C ASP A 547 -19.42 -2.20 -25.11
N VAL A 548 -20.75 -2.37 -25.28
CA VAL A 548 -21.33 -3.27 -26.32
C VAL A 548 -22.56 -2.66 -26.98
N GLU A 549 -22.64 -2.74 -28.33
CA GLU A 549 -23.83 -2.31 -29.11
C GLU A 549 -25.11 -3.14 -28.79
N ASP A 550 -24.96 -4.36 -28.23
CA ASP A 550 -26.09 -5.23 -27.82
C ASP A 550 -25.70 -5.93 -26.49
N PRO A 551 -25.89 -5.25 -25.32
CA PRO A 551 -25.46 -5.76 -24.03
C PRO A 551 -26.32 -6.92 -23.55
N ASP A 552 -25.68 -8.03 -23.13
CA ASP A 552 -26.36 -9.14 -22.48
C ASP A 552 -26.60 -8.83 -20.97
N LEU A 553 -27.66 -8.08 -20.71
CA LEU A 553 -28.07 -7.73 -19.35
C LEU A 553 -28.68 -8.93 -18.59
N ASP A 554 -29.12 -9.95 -19.31
CA ASP A 554 -29.62 -11.19 -18.72
C ASP A 554 -28.48 -11.95 -18.01
N GLU A 555 -27.28 -11.99 -18.57
CA GLU A 555 -26.11 -12.59 -17.94
C GLU A 555 -25.77 -11.94 -16.58
N VAL A 556 -25.92 -10.61 -16.48
CA VAL A 556 -25.70 -9.91 -15.19
C VAL A 556 -26.66 -10.42 -14.13
N PHE A 557 -27.93 -10.61 -14.47
CA PHE A 557 -28.94 -11.12 -13.51
C PHE A 557 -28.75 -12.61 -13.21
N ASP A 558 -28.38 -13.43 -14.19
CA ASP A 558 -28.03 -14.85 -13.97
C ASP A 558 -26.89 -14.99 -12.96
N ASN A 559 -25.85 -14.15 -13.07
CA ASN A 559 -24.77 -14.08 -12.13
C ASN A 559 -25.24 -13.62 -10.73
N ARG A 560 -26.19 -12.68 -10.63
CA ARG A 560 -26.73 -12.23 -9.34
C ARG A 560 -27.59 -13.30 -8.68
N GLU A 561 -28.42 -13.99 -9.45
CA GLU A 561 -29.23 -15.13 -8.98
C GLU A 561 -28.30 -16.25 -8.48
N GLY A 562 -27.24 -16.60 -9.22
CA GLY A 562 -26.25 -17.61 -8.81
C GLY A 562 -25.44 -17.22 -7.57
N TYR A 563 -25.36 -15.92 -7.24
CA TYR A 563 -24.66 -15.43 -6.05
C TYR A 563 -25.57 -15.24 -4.83
N ALA A 564 -26.88 -15.46 -4.98
CA ALA A 564 -27.87 -15.26 -3.92
C ALA A 564 -27.61 -16.13 -2.69
N GLU A 565 -27.14 -17.38 -2.87
CA GLU A 565 -26.78 -18.28 -1.77
C GLU A 565 -25.66 -17.71 -0.88
N VAL A 566 -24.63 -17.13 -1.50
CA VAL A 566 -23.50 -16.52 -0.78
C VAL A 566 -23.96 -15.28 -0.01
N LEU A 567 -24.80 -14.44 -0.62
CA LEU A 567 -25.36 -13.24 0.01
C LEU A 567 -26.33 -13.60 1.14
N GLY A 568 -27.15 -14.64 0.96
CA GLY A 568 -28.08 -15.13 1.96
C GLY A 568 -27.38 -15.63 3.22
N ARG A 569 -26.38 -16.49 3.03
CA ARG A 569 -25.53 -17.00 4.13
C ARG A 569 -24.85 -15.87 4.89
N SER A 570 -24.28 -14.89 4.19
CA SER A 570 -23.64 -13.74 4.82
C SER A 570 -24.62 -12.93 5.66
N ALA A 571 -25.85 -12.73 5.17
CA ALA A 571 -26.89 -12.00 5.90
C ALA A 571 -27.37 -12.76 7.15
N ALA A 572 -27.63 -14.04 7.02
CA ALA A 572 -28.09 -14.88 8.14
C ALA A 572 -27.01 -14.98 9.23
N THR A 573 -25.75 -15.21 8.84
CA THR A 573 -24.62 -15.30 9.78
C THR A 573 -24.39 -14.00 10.56
N GLU A 574 -24.47 -12.85 9.88
CA GLU A 574 -24.35 -11.54 10.52
C GLU A 574 -25.39 -11.37 11.63
N ILE A 575 -26.66 -11.61 11.29
CA ILE A 575 -27.76 -11.41 12.24
C ILE A 575 -27.70 -12.41 13.39
N ALA A 576 -27.40 -13.69 13.14
CA ALA A 576 -27.25 -14.69 14.20
C ALA A 576 -26.09 -14.31 15.16
N SER A 577 -24.95 -13.87 14.64
CA SER A 577 -23.81 -13.44 15.46
C SER A 577 -24.12 -12.18 16.27
N TRP A 578 -24.79 -11.21 15.64
CA TRP A 578 -25.23 -9.98 16.31
C TRP A 578 -26.25 -10.27 17.44
N SER A 579 -27.21 -11.12 17.18
CA SER A 579 -28.32 -11.40 18.14
C SER A 579 -27.82 -12.03 19.44
N VAL A 580 -26.86 -12.96 19.35
CA VAL A 580 -26.24 -13.57 20.54
C VAL A 580 -25.43 -12.55 21.34
N ARG A 581 -24.69 -11.66 20.65
CA ARG A 581 -23.97 -10.55 21.30
C ARG A 581 -24.98 -9.59 21.97
N GLU A 582 -26.07 -9.24 21.27
CA GLU A 582 -27.06 -8.31 21.76
C GLU A 582 -27.80 -8.86 22.99
N ALA A 583 -28.19 -10.15 23.01
CA ALA A 583 -28.76 -10.80 24.18
C ALA A 583 -27.83 -10.73 25.41
N ALA A 584 -26.53 -10.94 25.20
CA ALA A 584 -25.53 -10.80 26.26
C ALA A 584 -25.41 -9.34 26.75
N HIS A 585 -25.45 -8.38 25.83
CA HIS A 585 -25.40 -6.94 26.16
C HIS A 585 -26.63 -6.51 26.97
N GLN A 586 -27.86 -6.93 26.58
CA GLN A 586 -29.09 -6.68 27.33
C GLN A 586 -29.00 -7.31 28.74
N ALA A 587 -28.55 -8.56 28.84
CA ALA A 587 -28.37 -9.25 30.11
C ALA A 587 -27.39 -8.53 31.05
N ILE A 588 -26.32 -7.95 30.50
CA ILE A 588 -25.33 -7.12 31.26
C ILE A 588 -26.00 -5.83 31.74
N SER A 589 -26.66 -5.12 30.81
CA SER A 589 -27.32 -3.83 31.12
C SER A 589 -28.35 -3.94 32.21
N ASP A 590 -29.11 -5.03 32.21
CA ASP A 590 -30.17 -5.29 33.18
C ASP A 590 -29.70 -6.02 34.45
N GLY A 591 -28.42 -6.37 34.49
CA GLY A 591 -27.82 -7.00 35.67
C GLY A 591 -28.27 -8.43 35.90
N ALA A 592 -28.38 -9.23 34.86
CA ALA A 592 -28.78 -10.63 34.96
C ALA A 592 -27.85 -11.46 35.87
N PRO A 593 -28.41 -12.39 36.69
CA PRO A 593 -27.60 -13.12 37.69
C PRO A 593 -26.43 -13.93 37.11
N ARG A 594 -26.52 -14.35 35.84
CA ARG A 594 -25.49 -15.15 35.19
C ARG A 594 -24.32 -14.35 34.67
N VAL A 595 -24.44 -13.01 34.52
CA VAL A 595 -23.41 -12.13 34.01
C VAL A 595 -22.86 -11.16 35.05
N ILE A 596 -23.58 -10.86 36.11
CA ILE A 596 -23.12 -9.97 37.19
C ILE A 596 -21.83 -10.46 37.81
N GLY A 597 -20.82 -9.60 37.83
CA GLY A 597 -19.51 -9.90 38.42
C GLY A 597 -18.69 -10.94 37.67
N LYS A 598 -19.06 -11.26 36.45
CA LYS A 598 -18.32 -12.17 35.55
C LYS A 598 -17.68 -11.42 34.39
N ILE A 599 -16.67 -12.05 33.79
CA ILE A 599 -16.04 -11.57 32.55
C ILE A 599 -16.88 -12.11 31.40
N VAL A 600 -17.41 -11.21 30.56
CA VAL A 600 -18.16 -11.53 29.35
C VAL A 600 -17.36 -11.11 28.14
N GLU A 601 -16.95 -12.08 27.35
CA GLU A 601 -16.15 -11.91 26.15
C GLU A 601 -16.86 -12.51 24.94
N LYS A 602 -16.44 -12.11 23.74
CA LYS A 602 -16.84 -12.76 22.49
C LYS A 602 -15.60 -13.32 21.80
N GLU A 603 -15.74 -14.50 21.17
CA GLU A 603 -14.69 -15.22 20.47
C GLU A 603 -15.05 -15.34 18.99
N TRP A 604 -14.09 -15.07 18.11
CA TRP A 604 -14.24 -15.28 16.66
C TRP A 604 -14.01 -16.74 16.31
N ILE A 605 -14.98 -17.36 15.66
CA ILE A 605 -14.88 -18.75 15.17
C ILE A 605 -14.92 -18.75 13.66
N THR A 606 -13.84 -19.17 13.02
CA THR A 606 -13.78 -19.23 11.55
C THR A 606 -14.61 -20.38 11.00
N GLY A 607 -15.29 -20.11 9.88
CA GLY A 607 -15.99 -21.13 9.09
C GLY A 607 -15.05 -21.97 8.23
N MET A 608 -15.63 -22.81 7.38
CA MET A 608 -14.86 -23.58 6.40
C MET A 608 -14.31 -22.65 5.29
N ASN A 609 -13.04 -22.83 4.90
CA ASN A 609 -12.34 -22.04 3.91
C ASN A 609 -12.38 -20.51 4.20
N PRO A 610 -11.91 -20.10 5.39
CA PRO A 610 -11.92 -18.69 5.75
C PRO A 610 -10.93 -17.91 4.88
N ARG A 611 -11.18 -16.62 4.71
CA ARG A 611 -10.20 -15.69 4.17
C ARG A 611 -8.93 -15.67 5.03
N PRO A 612 -7.77 -15.29 4.49
CA PRO A 612 -6.55 -15.20 5.29
C PRO A 612 -6.68 -14.29 6.53
N SER A 613 -7.36 -13.15 6.41
CA SER A 613 -7.66 -12.23 7.51
C SER A 613 -8.48 -12.93 8.59
N HIS A 614 -9.58 -13.59 8.23
CA HIS A 614 -10.44 -14.30 9.17
C HIS A 614 -9.80 -15.55 9.77
N ALA A 615 -8.94 -16.25 9.01
CA ALA A 615 -8.22 -17.42 9.52
C ALA A 615 -7.27 -17.05 10.68
N MET A 616 -6.66 -15.86 10.61
CA MET A 616 -5.79 -15.36 11.68
C MET A 616 -6.54 -15.00 12.95
N MET A 617 -7.82 -14.65 12.85
CA MET A 617 -8.67 -14.26 13.97
C MET A 617 -9.31 -15.46 14.70
N ASN A 618 -9.12 -16.69 14.22
CA ASN A 618 -9.74 -17.85 14.82
C ASN A 618 -9.34 -18.02 16.29
N GLY A 619 -10.31 -17.95 17.19
CA GLY A 619 -10.09 -17.99 18.63
C GLY A 619 -9.71 -16.63 19.25
N GLU A 620 -9.73 -15.55 18.47
CA GLU A 620 -9.56 -14.20 19.01
C GLU A 620 -10.69 -13.87 19.98
N ARG A 621 -10.34 -13.43 21.19
CA ARG A 621 -11.27 -13.04 22.24
C ARG A 621 -11.13 -11.57 22.55
N VAL A 622 -12.26 -10.89 22.61
CA VAL A 622 -12.34 -9.49 22.98
C VAL A 622 -13.51 -9.29 23.96
N PRO A 623 -13.48 -8.23 24.78
CA PRO A 623 -14.66 -7.84 25.57
C PRO A 623 -15.89 -7.71 24.68
N ILE A 624 -17.07 -7.96 25.23
CA ILE A 624 -18.34 -7.99 24.46
C ILE A 624 -18.58 -6.73 23.61
N ASP A 625 -18.13 -5.57 24.08
CA ASP A 625 -18.32 -4.27 23.42
C ASP A 625 -17.11 -3.79 22.61
N ALA A 626 -16.01 -4.55 22.58
CA ALA A 626 -14.81 -4.20 21.81
C ALA A 626 -14.87 -4.78 20.38
N ASP A 627 -14.14 -4.16 19.44
CA ASP A 627 -13.99 -4.67 18.09
C ASP A 627 -12.97 -5.80 18.04
N PHE A 628 -13.15 -6.72 17.09
CA PHE A 628 -12.13 -7.67 16.71
C PHE A 628 -10.99 -6.96 15.95
N SER A 629 -9.88 -7.64 15.76
CA SER A 629 -8.66 -7.06 15.13
C SER A 629 -8.87 -6.55 13.70
N ASN A 630 -9.92 -7.00 13.00
CA ASN A 630 -10.32 -6.50 11.69
C ASN A 630 -11.29 -5.30 11.75
N GLY A 631 -11.59 -4.77 12.93
CA GLY A 631 -12.50 -3.65 13.13
C GLY A 631 -13.98 -3.99 13.05
N GLN A 632 -14.34 -5.27 13.04
CA GLN A 632 -15.75 -5.73 13.10
C GLN A 632 -16.15 -6.06 14.54
N HIS A 633 -17.40 -5.73 14.89
CA HIS A 633 -17.98 -6.14 16.17
C HIS A 633 -18.45 -7.60 16.17
N TRP A 634 -18.83 -8.14 15.00
CA TRP A 634 -19.23 -9.54 14.76
C TRP A 634 -18.94 -9.95 13.32
N PRO A 635 -18.81 -11.25 13.03
CA PRO A 635 -18.61 -11.76 11.68
C PRO A 635 -19.73 -11.38 10.72
N GLY A 636 -19.37 -10.87 9.56
CA GLY A 636 -20.30 -10.44 8.51
C GLY A 636 -20.86 -9.03 8.70
N GLU A 637 -20.52 -8.35 9.81
CA GLU A 637 -20.84 -6.93 9.99
C GLU A 637 -20.29 -6.10 8.84
N ASP A 638 -21.10 -5.16 8.40
CA ASP A 638 -20.69 -4.22 7.37
C ASP A 638 -19.98 -3.02 7.98
N ASN A 639 -18.66 -3.06 7.96
CA ASN A 639 -17.79 -1.96 8.33
C ASN A 639 -17.34 -1.10 7.14
N GLY A 640 -17.97 -1.26 5.96
CA GLY A 640 -17.63 -0.55 4.72
C GLY A 640 -16.61 -1.28 3.84
N ASP A 641 -16.06 -2.40 4.28
CA ASP A 641 -15.17 -3.25 3.48
C ASP A 641 -15.91 -4.52 3.00
N PRO A 642 -16.29 -4.57 1.69
CA PRO A 642 -16.95 -5.74 1.11
C PRO A 642 -16.11 -7.01 1.18
N ASP A 643 -14.78 -6.87 1.20
CA ASP A 643 -13.86 -8.00 1.25
C ASP A 643 -13.85 -8.65 2.63
N GLU A 644 -14.23 -7.97 3.69
CA GLU A 644 -14.33 -8.53 5.04
C GLU A 644 -15.75 -9.06 5.36
N SER A 645 -16.80 -8.51 4.76
CA SER A 645 -18.20 -8.85 5.09
C SER A 645 -18.86 -9.80 4.10
N CYS A 646 -18.61 -9.68 2.79
CA CYS A 646 -19.31 -10.42 1.75
C CYS A 646 -18.94 -11.91 1.74
N GLY A 647 -19.92 -12.80 1.90
CA GLY A 647 -19.72 -14.26 1.90
C GLY A 647 -19.01 -14.79 3.14
N CYS A 648 -18.99 -14.04 4.23
CA CYS A 648 -18.44 -14.48 5.51
C CYS A 648 -19.23 -15.69 6.06
N ASN A 649 -18.53 -16.75 6.45
CA ASN A 649 -19.08 -17.95 7.08
C ASN A 649 -18.50 -18.17 8.49
N CYS A 650 -17.92 -17.14 9.07
CA CYS A 650 -17.44 -17.13 10.45
C CYS A 650 -18.61 -16.91 11.42
N SER A 651 -18.44 -17.23 12.68
CA SER A 651 -19.46 -17.03 13.71
C SER A 651 -18.85 -16.44 14.98
N THR A 652 -19.71 -15.90 15.84
CA THR A 652 -19.31 -15.44 17.17
C THR A 652 -19.75 -16.42 18.23
N GLU A 653 -18.90 -16.68 19.23
CA GLU A 653 -19.26 -17.39 20.45
C GLU A 653 -19.11 -16.44 21.63
N VAL A 654 -20.20 -16.24 22.41
CA VAL A 654 -20.15 -15.46 23.64
C VAL A 654 -19.70 -16.37 24.77
N ILE A 655 -18.73 -15.94 25.54
CA ILE A 655 -18.07 -16.68 26.62
C ILE A 655 -18.27 -15.93 27.93
N ILE A 656 -18.83 -16.63 28.94
CA ILE A 656 -18.98 -16.08 30.27
C ILE A 656 -18.13 -16.91 31.23
N SER A 657 -17.12 -16.29 31.81
CA SER A 657 -16.20 -16.92 32.75
C SER A 657 -16.34 -16.33 34.17
N GLY A 658 -16.02 -17.12 35.19
CA GLY A 658 -15.99 -16.64 36.58
C GLY A 658 -14.94 -15.53 36.73
N GLY A 659 -15.33 -14.39 37.37
CA GLY A 659 -14.38 -13.31 37.69
C GLY A 659 -13.52 -13.67 38.92
#